data_3933ca022fece445aff288034675ac01
#
_entry.id   3933ca022fece445aff288034675ac01
#
_cell.length_a   1.000
_cell.length_b   1.000
_cell.length_c   1.000
_cell.angle_alpha   90.00
_cell.angle_beta   90.00
_cell.angle_gamma   90.00
#
_symmetry.space_group_name_H-M   'P 1'
#
loop_
_entity.id
_entity.type
_entity.pdbx_description
1 polymer ?
#
loop_
_entity_poly.entity_id
_entity_poly.type
_entity_poly.pdbx_seq_one_letter_code
_entity_poly.pdbx_strand_id
1 'polypeptide(L)'
;MFKGLFDAGYKELKRVEKIADKVDALAEDYKKLTDEELKAKTPYFKERLQNGETLEDIEVEAFATCREAATRALGMTPFKVQIMGAAALHGGNIAEMKTGEGKTLTSTLVVYLNALSGKGVHVVTVNEYLATRDATEMGVLYNWLGLTVGLNLRELTPEEKRAAYNCDITYSTNNELGFDYLRDHMVIYKEQIVQRELNFAVVDEVDSILIDEARTPLIISGAAKNTAGTYQNADMFVKSLKAEDYDIDEKAKHIVLTESGMGKAERFFNLDNLYDVKNVTLLHYIQNALRANYIMHKDVDYVIHDGAIIIVDPFTGRLMFGRQYSEGLHQALEAKEHVEIKKETKTVATITFQNYFRMYHKLAGMTGTAKTEEDEFRNIYNMYVVEIPTNKPVIRIDATDVIFMTMKAKFDAIANEIEERHKKGQPILVGTISIETSELLSHLLNKRHIPHNVLNAKQHEREAEIISHAGEKGAVTIATNMAGRGTDIKLGEGVVELGGLCVLGTERHESRRIDNQLRGRSGRQGDPGYTKFFLSTEDDLMKRFGSERFKTLLGFVVNQKDGSEVPLEYKMFSKFVESAQKKIEGNNYDSREQVLKYDEVLRKQREIIYGQRNDILFYDDITPIITKMMKSTCDRLVHSVMDINKVITVEDAKKLLEIVDGKYFPLGYIDPEQILNKKGTEVAEYLLQRCKDLLEDKKEKFPEPVYKEFLKVILLRVVDTYWMDHIDSMSELRQAVRLQSYAQKNPLREYQEIGFEKFETLVCNIEDDATKFINRAQIQDNLQREQVAKNTVASSGKEENTKRKPVKKEEKPGPNDPCPCGSGLKYKKCCGRK
;
A
#
# COMPACT_ATOMS: atom_id res chain seq x y z
N MET A 1 2.95 38.86 13.66
CA MET A 1 4.33 38.66 14.13
C MET A 1 4.49 37.60 15.25
N PHE A 2 3.48 37.34 16.09
CA PHE A 2 3.60 36.37 17.18
C PHE A 2 3.27 34.88 16.84
N LYS A 3 2.66 34.56 15.69
CA LYS A 3 2.34 33.19 15.29
C LYS A 3 3.58 32.34 15.00
N GLY A 4 4.69 32.91 14.52
CA GLY A 4 5.88 32.14 14.16
C GLY A 4 6.78 31.68 15.31
N LEU A 5 6.63 32.23 16.51
CA LEU A 5 7.47 31.87 17.68
C LEU A 5 7.10 30.50 18.30
N PHE A 6 5.90 30.02 18.06
CA PHE A 6 5.37 28.74 18.58
C PHE A 6 5.23 27.67 17.50
N ASP A 7 5.52 27.97 16.23
CA ASP A 7 5.49 27.02 15.13
C ASP A 7 6.80 26.21 15.09
N ALA A 8 6.71 24.91 15.28
CA ALA A 8 7.85 23.98 15.24
C ALA A 8 8.55 24.02 13.87
N GLY A 9 7.77 24.10 12.77
CA GLY A 9 8.30 24.21 11.41
C GLY A 9 9.12 25.46 11.20
N TYR A 10 8.75 26.59 11.80
CA TYR A 10 9.54 27.83 11.72
C TYR A 10 10.87 27.74 12.48
N LYS A 11 10.87 27.08 13.65
CA LYS A 11 12.12 26.87 14.41
C LYS A 11 13.07 25.98 13.62
N GLU A 12 12.52 24.93 13.02
CA GLU A 12 13.30 24.02 12.18
C GLU A 12 13.84 24.72 10.93
N LEU A 13 13.04 25.57 10.26
CA LEU A 13 13.51 26.40 9.15
C LEU A 13 14.73 27.25 9.54
N LYS A 14 14.75 27.83 10.73
CA LYS A 14 15.90 28.61 11.24
C LYS A 14 17.11 27.74 11.57
N ARG A 15 16.90 26.49 11.98
CA ARG A 15 17.99 25.52 12.20
C ARG A 15 18.66 25.17 10.88
N VAL A 16 17.87 24.79 9.88
CA VAL A 16 18.41 24.37 8.58
C VAL A 16 19.04 25.51 7.79
N GLU A 17 18.54 26.76 7.96
CA GLU A 17 19.17 27.96 7.38
C GLU A 17 20.62 28.14 7.89
N LYS A 18 20.84 27.98 9.21
CA LYS A 18 22.18 28.08 9.81
C LYS A 18 23.12 26.96 9.33
N ILE A 19 22.59 25.73 9.09
CA ILE A 19 23.39 24.64 8.52
C ILE A 19 23.81 25.00 7.09
N ALA A 20 22.86 25.46 6.27
CA ALA A 20 23.16 25.88 4.90
C ALA A 20 24.21 27.02 4.85
N ASP A 21 24.14 28.00 5.77
CA ASP A 21 25.15 29.05 5.88
C ASP A 21 26.56 28.50 6.17
N LYS A 22 26.66 27.49 7.05
CA LYS A 22 27.95 26.84 7.35
C LYS A 22 28.48 26.08 6.14
N VAL A 23 27.62 25.38 5.39
CA VAL A 23 28.02 24.67 4.16
C VAL A 23 28.47 25.65 3.08
N ASP A 24 27.75 26.75 2.90
CA ASP A 24 28.16 27.81 1.96
C ASP A 24 29.53 28.42 2.33
N ALA A 25 29.83 28.58 3.61
CA ALA A 25 31.12 29.10 4.07
C ALA A 25 32.30 28.19 3.71
N LEU A 26 32.07 26.87 3.59
CA LEU A 26 33.09 25.88 3.18
C LEU A 26 33.27 25.78 1.67
N ALA A 27 32.41 26.40 0.86
CA ALA A 27 32.38 26.18 -0.58
C ALA A 27 33.72 26.49 -1.29
N GLU A 28 34.38 27.62 -0.95
CA GLU A 28 35.63 28.02 -1.59
C GLU A 28 36.81 27.11 -1.21
N ASP A 29 36.80 26.50 -0.01
CA ASP A 29 37.86 25.58 0.40
C ASP A 29 37.67 24.21 -0.27
N TYR A 30 36.42 23.74 -0.44
CA TYR A 30 36.15 22.50 -1.12
C TYR A 30 36.41 22.56 -2.64
N LYS A 31 36.25 23.69 -3.28
CA LYS A 31 36.62 23.91 -4.68
C LYS A 31 38.13 23.75 -4.94
N LYS A 32 38.98 24.00 -3.94
CA LYS A 32 40.45 23.87 -4.05
C LYS A 32 40.93 22.41 -3.99
N LEU A 33 40.10 21.50 -3.45
CA LEU A 33 40.45 20.10 -3.33
C LEU A 33 40.55 19.43 -4.70
N THR A 34 41.51 18.52 -4.85
CA THR A 34 41.57 17.62 -6.03
C THR A 34 40.45 16.61 -6.00
N ASP A 35 40.19 15.93 -7.12
CA ASP A 35 39.18 14.87 -7.20
C ASP A 35 39.49 13.71 -6.24
N GLU A 36 40.76 13.34 -6.11
CA GLU A 36 41.25 12.33 -5.20
C GLU A 36 41.01 12.69 -3.73
N GLU A 37 41.34 13.94 -3.36
CA GLU A 37 41.11 14.45 -2.00
C GLU A 37 39.62 14.52 -1.65
N LEU A 38 38.77 14.88 -2.62
CA LEU A 38 37.33 14.95 -2.42
C LEU A 38 36.72 13.55 -2.27
N LYS A 39 37.13 12.58 -3.09
CA LYS A 39 36.74 11.17 -2.97
C LYS A 39 37.20 10.55 -1.64
N ALA A 40 38.40 10.93 -1.17
CA ALA A 40 38.94 10.43 0.10
C ALA A 40 38.14 10.89 1.32
N LYS A 41 37.25 11.90 1.19
CA LYS A 41 36.35 12.33 2.27
C LYS A 41 35.35 11.23 2.66
N THR A 42 34.88 10.41 1.72
CA THR A 42 33.95 9.33 2.02
C THR A 42 34.50 8.28 3.01
N PRO A 43 35.67 7.65 2.76
CA PRO A 43 36.27 6.76 3.74
C PRO A 43 36.67 7.48 5.04
N TYR A 44 37.11 8.73 4.99
CA TYR A 44 37.42 9.55 6.16
C TYR A 44 36.17 9.73 7.07
N PHE A 45 35.00 10.05 6.50
CA PHE A 45 33.77 10.17 7.30
C PHE A 45 33.31 8.81 7.86
N LYS A 46 33.44 7.72 7.09
CA LYS A 46 33.13 6.37 7.59
C LYS A 46 34.01 6.01 8.79
N GLU A 47 35.30 6.37 8.78
CA GLU A 47 36.21 6.17 9.91
C GLU A 47 35.83 7.00 11.13
N ARG A 48 35.46 8.28 10.96
CA ARG A 48 35.00 9.15 12.07
C ARG A 48 33.75 8.56 12.76
N LEU A 49 32.78 8.06 11.97
CA LEU A 49 31.59 7.39 12.50
C LEU A 49 31.94 6.12 13.26
N GLN A 50 32.91 5.33 12.79
CA GLN A 50 33.41 4.15 13.52
C GLN A 50 34.09 4.52 14.84
N ASN A 51 34.72 5.69 14.91
CA ASN A 51 35.36 6.24 16.10
C ASN A 51 34.37 6.88 17.09
N GLY A 52 33.03 6.86 16.79
CA GLY A 52 31.98 7.27 17.71
C GLY A 52 31.40 8.66 17.48
N GLU A 53 31.79 9.37 16.38
CA GLU A 53 31.09 10.59 15.98
C GLU A 53 29.70 10.25 15.41
N THR A 54 28.78 11.21 15.44
CA THR A 54 27.43 11.08 14.93
C THR A 54 27.31 11.62 13.50
N LEU A 55 26.19 11.31 12.82
CA LEU A 55 25.90 11.88 11.50
C LEU A 55 25.73 13.41 11.56
N GLU A 56 25.20 13.92 12.68
CA GLU A 56 25.03 15.35 12.96
C GLU A 56 26.39 16.09 13.06
N ASP A 57 27.43 15.42 13.61
CA ASP A 57 28.77 16.03 13.76
C ASP A 57 29.43 16.23 12.40
N ILE A 58 29.18 15.36 11.43
CA ILE A 58 29.77 15.41 10.09
C ILE A 58 28.85 16.05 9.04
N GLU A 59 27.59 16.42 9.38
CA GLU A 59 26.55 16.89 8.45
C GLU A 59 27.06 18.01 7.53
N VAL A 60 27.65 19.05 8.08
CA VAL A 60 28.09 20.23 7.34
C VAL A 60 29.20 19.88 6.34
N GLU A 61 30.20 19.10 6.76
CA GLU A 61 31.31 18.69 5.91
C GLU A 61 30.87 17.69 4.82
N ALA A 62 29.97 16.76 5.15
CA ALA A 62 29.42 15.81 4.20
C ALA A 62 28.57 16.51 3.13
N PHE A 63 27.74 17.49 3.51
CA PHE A 63 26.97 18.28 2.55
C PHE A 63 27.88 19.12 1.66
N ALA A 64 28.95 19.73 2.19
CA ALA A 64 29.91 20.46 1.40
C ALA A 64 30.64 19.53 0.39
N THR A 65 31.02 18.33 0.82
CA THR A 65 31.61 17.29 -0.05
C THR A 65 30.66 16.91 -1.19
N CYS A 66 29.42 16.58 -0.87
CA CYS A 66 28.42 16.15 -1.85
C CYS A 66 28.06 17.29 -2.82
N ARG A 67 27.96 18.53 -2.35
CA ARG A 67 27.71 19.72 -3.16
C ARG A 67 28.79 19.90 -4.24
N GLU A 68 30.08 19.88 -3.85
CA GLU A 68 31.17 20.04 -4.78
C GLU A 68 31.28 18.86 -5.73
N ALA A 69 31.06 17.62 -5.22
CA ALA A 69 31.01 16.43 -6.05
C ALA A 69 29.88 16.47 -7.10
N ALA A 70 28.68 16.98 -6.74
CA ALA A 70 27.57 17.17 -7.67
C ALA A 70 27.93 18.18 -8.77
N THR A 71 28.65 19.25 -8.42
CA THR A 71 29.14 20.22 -9.40
C THR A 71 30.08 19.59 -10.42
N ARG A 72 30.98 18.70 -9.97
CA ARG A 72 31.99 18.05 -10.86
C ARG A 72 31.38 16.88 -11.63
N ALA A 73 30.63 16.02 -10.97
CA ALA A 73 30.11 14.78 -11.58
C ALA A 73 28.87 15.00 -12.45
N LEU A 74 27.97 15.92 -12.04
CA LEU A 74 26.69 16.17 -12.71
C LEU A 74 26.63 17.52 -13.44
N GLY A 75 27.60 18.41 -13.23
CA GLY A 75 27.55 19.79 -13.73
C GLY A 75 26.47 20.65 -13.03
N MET A 76 25.95 20.22 -11.88
CA MET A 76 24.87 20.88 -11.14
C MET A 76 25.33 21.25 -9.73
N THR A 77 25.36 22.54 -9.41
CA THR A 77 25.69 23.01 -8.07
C THR A 77 24.42 23.20 -7.23
N PRO A 78 24.24 22.46 -6.14
CA PRO A 78 23.10 22.63 -5.23
C PRO A 78 23.03 24.07 -4.68
N PHE A 79 21.82 24.65 -4.77
CA PHE A 79 21.54 25.96 -4.21
C PHE A 79 21.41 25.93 -2.68
N LYS A 80 21.56 27.06 -2.01
CA LYS A 80 21.36 27.19 -0.55
C LYS A 80 20.00 26.59 -0.09
N VAL A 81 18.93 26.88 -0.81
CA VAL A 81 17.59 26.35 -0.49
C VAL A 81 17.51 24.83 -0.59
N GLN A 82 18.29 24.22 -1.47
CA GLN A 82 18.38 22.76 -1.60
C GLN A 82 19.16 22.15 -0.43
N ILE A 83 20.22 22.82 0.04
CA ILE A 83 20.95 22.40 1.26
C ILE A 83 20.01 22.50 2.48
N MET A 84 19.21 23.58 2.59
CA MET A 84 18.19 23.71 3.64
C MET A 84 17.19 22.55 3.59
N GLY A 85 16.71 22.18 2.39
CA GLY A 85 15.85 21.03 2.18
C GLY A 85 16.49 19.72 2.65
N ALA A 86 17.75 19.47 2.28
CA ALA A 86 18.49 18.29 2.70
C ALA A 86 18.68 18.21 4.23
N ALA A 87 18.97 19.35 4.89
CA ALA A 87 19.08 19.40 6.35
C ALA A 87 17.72 19.14 7.05
N ALA A 88 16.60 19.59 6.46
CA ALA A 88 15.27 19.28 6.97
C ALA A 88 14.95 17.77 6.86
N LEU A 89 15.30 17.16 5.73
CA LEU A 89 15.18 15.71 5.50
C LEU A 89 16.06 14.91 6.48
N HIS A 90 17.29 15.37 6.74
CA HIS A 90 18.16 14.69 7.72
C HIS A 90 17.56 14.72 9.14
N GLY A 91 16.84 15.79 9.49
CA GLY A 91 16.10 15.89 10.75
C GLY A 91 14.86 14.99 10.84
N GLY A 92 14.58 14.13 9.86
CA GLY A 92 13.40 13.28 9.84
C GLY A 92 12.10 14.04 9.57
N ASN A 93 12.17 15.16 8.82
CA ASN A 93 11.05 16.03 8.52
C ASN A 93 10.66 15.97 7.04
N ILE A 94 9.58 16.64 6.69
CA ILE A 94 9.16 16.83 5.31
C ILE A 94 9.67 18.18 4.80
N ALA A 95 10.49 18.16 3.75
CA ALA A 95 10.87 19.35 3.03
C ALA A 95 9.79 19.70 1.99
N GLU A 96 8.96 20.72 2.26
CA GLU A 96 8.07 21.25 1.24
C GLU A 96 8.85 22.20 0.33
N MET A 97 9.23 21.68 -0.84
CA MET A 97 9.92 22.46 -1.89
C MET A 97 9.01 22.54 -3.11
N LYS A 98 8.75 23.74 -3.58
CA LYS A 98 7.87 23.94 -4.75
C LYS A 98 8.35 23.11 -5.95
N THR A 99 7.42 22.73 -6.81
CA THR A 99 7.75 21.95 -8.01
C THR A 99 8.74 22.72 -8.89
N GLY A 100 9.76 22.04 -9.39
CA GLY A 100 10.84 22.68 -10.17
C GLY A 100 12.00 23.25 -9.34
N GLU A 101 12.00 23.12 -8.00
CA GLU A 101 13.13 23.56 -7.13
C GLU A 101 14.24 22.50 -7.00
N GLY A 102 14.20 21.40 -7.77
CA GLY A 102 15.26 20.40 -7.82
C GLY A 102 15.30 19.46 -6.62
N LYS A 103 14.14 18.92 -6.20
CA LYS A 103 14.02 17.96 -5.11
C LYS A 103 14.96 16.73 -5.27
N THR A 104 15.08 16.19 -6.49
CA THR A 104 15.96 15.06 -6.78
C THR A 104 17.43 15.36 -6.42
N LEU A 105 17.93 16.57 -6.77
CA LEU A 105 19.28 16.99 -6.39
C LEU A 105 19.40 17.25 -4.88
N THR A 106 18.35 17.81 -4.26
CA THR A 106 18.28 18.01 -2.79
C THR A 106 18.42 16.67 -2.04
N SER A 107 17.75 15.62 -2.50
CA SER A 107 17.81 14.32 -1.85
C SER A 107 19.22 13.72 -1.88
N THR A 108 20.06 14.06 -2.87
CA THR A 108 21.42 13.48 -2.97
C THR A 108 22.30 13.81 -1.76
N LEU A 109 22.18 15.01 -1.19
CA LEU A 109 22.98 15.42 -0.03
C LEU A 109 22.62 14.57 1.21
N VAL A 110 21.34 14.44 1.52
CA VAL A 110 20.89 13.68 2.71
C VAL A 110 21.09 12.19 2.53
N VAL A 111 20.90 11.66 1.32
CA VAL A 111 21.14 10.26 0.98
C VAL A 111 22.63 9.93 1.14
N TYR A 112 23.54 10.76 0.60
CA TYR A 112 24.98 10.62 0.79
C TYR A 112 25.35 10.56 2.28
N LEU A 113 24.92 11.55 3.08
CA LEU A 113 25.21 11.63 4.51
C LEU A 113 24.77 10.35 5.25
N ASN A 114 23.54 9.91 5.04
CA ASN A 114 23.00 8.75 5.77
C ASN A 114 23.58 7.41 5.25
N ALA A 115 23.98 7.32 3.99
CA ALA A 115 24.65 6.14 3.42
C ALA A 115 26.04 5.89 4.04
N LEU A 116 26.71 6.93 4.56
CA LEU A 116 27.99 6.80 5.26
C LEU A 116 27.91 5.89 6.50
N SER A 117 26.71 5.71 7.08
CA SER A 117 26.49 4.79 8.20
C SER A 117 26.68 3.31 7.84
N GLY A 118 26.66 2.95 6.56
CA GLY A 118 26.71 1.56 6.08
C GLY A 118 25.45 0.73 6.33
N LYS A 119 24.40 1.32 6.96
CA LYS A 119 23.14 0.62 7.31
C LYS A 119 22.13 0.58 6.18
N GLY A 120 22.39 1.26 5.07
CA GLY A 120 21.50 1.35 3.90
C GLY A 120 20.51 2.51 3.96
N VAL A 121 20.26 3.08 2.78
CA VAL A 121 19.30 4.16 2.56
C VAL A 121 18.36 3.76 1.44
N HIS A 122 17.05 3.89 1.65
CA HIS A 122 16.04 3.68 0.63
C HIS A 122 15.55 5.01 0.09
N VAL A 123 15.61 5.19 -1.23
CA VAL A 123 14.98 6.31 -1.94
C VAL A 123 13.71 5.79 -2.60
N VAL A 124 12.57 6.29 -2.13
CA VAL A 124 11.25 5.76 -2.47
C VAL A 124 10.56 6.67 -3.47
N THR A 125 10.14 6.11 -4.60
CA THR A 125 9.43 6.82 -5.67
C THR A 125 8.04 6.23 -5.91
N VAL A 126 7.18 6.99 -6.62
CA VAL A 126 5.80 6.55 -6.91
C VAL A 126 5.70 5.53 -8.05
N ASN A 127 6.72 5.40 -8.89
CA ASN A 127 6.73 4.45 -10.01
C ASN A 127 8.14 4.03 -10.41
N GLU A 128 8.24 2.94 -11.18
CA GLU A 128 9.51 2.35 -11.62
C GLU A 128 10.30 3.24 -12.60
N TYR A 129 9.61 4.04 -13.42
CA TYR A 129 10.27 4.98 -14.32
C TYR A 129 11.11 6.01 -13.57
N LEU A 130 10.53 6.64 -12.54
CA LEU A 130 11.24 7.61 -11.70
C LEU A 130 12.36 6.93 -10.91
N ALA A 131 12.13 5.73 -10.36
CA ALA A 131 13.17 4.99 -9.66
C ALA A 131 14.37 4.71 -10.57
N THR A 132 14.12 4.28 -11.80
CA THR A 132 15.17 3.96 -12.79
C THR A 132 15.92 5.21 -13.26
N ARG A 133 15.18 6.28 -13.57
CA ARG A 133 15.79 7.57 -13.99
C ARG A 133 16.68 8.12 -12.90
N ASP A 134 16.16 8.25 -11.68
CA ASP A 134 16.87 8.89 -10.58
C ASP A 134 18.04 8.04 -10.10
N ALA A 135 17.92 6.70 -10.08
CA ALA A 135 19.04 5.80 -9.81
C ALA A 135 20.15 5.93 -10.86
N THR A 136 19.80 6.09 -12.14
CA THR A 136 20.75 6.25 -13.23
C THR A 136 21.46 7.59 -13.19
N GLU A 137 20.68 8.69 -13.09
CA GLU A 137 21.21 10.06 -13.14
C GLU A 137 22.00 10.38 -11.86
N MET A 138 21.42 10.16 -10.66
CA MET A 138 22.07 10.47 -9.39
C MET A 138 23.11 9.42 -9.00
N GLY A 139 23.00 8.20 -9.53
CA GLY A 139 23.99 7.15 -9.37
C GLY A 139 25.38 7.54 -9.84
N VAL A 140 25.48 8.38 -10.86
CA VAL A 140 26.78 8.95 -11.31
C VAL A 140 27.50 9.65 -10.16
N LEU A 141 26.79 10.49 -9.40
CA LEU A 141 27.32 11.21 -8.24
C LEU A 141 27.76 10.26 -7.11
N TYR A 142 26.89 9.33 -6.74
CA TYR A 142 27.17 8.40 -5.65
C TYR A 142 28.34 7.47 -5.96
N ASN A 143 28.39 6.93 -7.19
CA ASN A 143 29.51 6.10 -7.65
C ASN A 143 30.82 6.91 -7.70
N TRP A 144 30.75 8.20 -8.11
CA TRP A 144 31.92 9.08 -8.11
C TRP A 144 32.46 9.31 -6.69
N LEU A 145 31.58 9.34 -5.67
CA LEU A 145 31.92 9.44 -4.25
C LEU A 145 32.29 8.07 -3.61
N GLY A 146 32.25 6.97 -4.36
CA GLY A 146 32.61 5.63 -3.89
C GLY A 146 31.52 4.91 -3.10
N LEU A 147 30.25 5.27 -3.30
CA LEU A 147 29.08 4.55 -2.77
C LEU A 147 28.43 3.69 -3.85
N THR A 148 27.82 2.58 -3.43
CA THR A 148 27.12 1.65 -4.32
C THR A 148 25.64 1.99 -4.41
N VAL A 149 25.05 1.85 -5.63
CA VAL A 149 23.64 2.13 -5.90
C VAL A 149 22.96 0.89 -6.45
N GLY A 150 21.86 0.49 -5.81
CA GLY A 150 20.97 -0.58 -6.25
C GLY A 150 19.64 -0.03 -6.75
N LEU A 151 19.05 -0.70 -7.74
CA LEU A 151 17.73 -0.43 -8.26
C LEU A 151 16.86 -1.67 -8.02
N ASN A 152 15.78 -1.54 -7.27
CA ASN A 152 14.84 -2.61 -6.98
C ASN A 152 13.54 -2.41 -7.76
N LEU A 153 13.26 -3.32 -8.68
CA LEU A 153 12.11 -3.34 -9.56
C LEU A 153 11.31 -4.64 -9.39
N ARG A 154 10.06 -4.63 -9.83
CA ARG A 154 9.13 -5.76 -9.68
C ARG A 154 9.61 -7.04 -10.39
N GLU A 155 10.22 -6.91 -11.58
CA GLU A 155 10.59 -8.05 -12.42
C GLU A 155 11.90 -8.74 -11.98
N LEU A 156 12.61 -8.21 -10.98
CA LEU A 156 13.88 -8.76 -10.51
C LEU A 156 13.70 -10.07 -9.75
N THR A 157 14.67 -10.96 -9.91
CA THR A 157 14.78 -12.19 -9.12
C THR A 157 15.12 -11.88 -7.65
N PRO A 158 14.86 -12.79 -6.69
CA PRO A 158 15.24 -12.60 -5.29
C PRO A 158 16.73 -12.33 -5.09
N GLU A 159 17.60 -12.97 -5.89
CA GLU A 159 19.06 -12.78 -5.86
C GLU A 159 19.44 -11.35 -6.28
N GLU A 160 18.87 -10.86 -7.38
CA GLU A 160 19.07 -9.49 -7.88
C GLU A 160 18.55 -8.46 -6.89
N LYS A 161 17.34 -8.68 -6.31
CA LYS A 161 16.77 -7.82 -5.27
C LYS A 161 17.69 -7.75 -4.05
N ARG A 162 18.20 -8.89 -3.58
CA ARG A 162 19.14 -8.93 -2.45
C ARG A 162 20.41 -8.16 -2.76
N ALA A 163 20.95 -8.29 -3.98
CA ALA A 163 22.11 -7.51 -4.41
C ALA A 163 21.81 -5.99 -4.39
N ALA A 164 20.62 -5.58 -4.85
CA ALA A 164 20.18 -4.18 -4.82
C ALA A 164 20.02 -3.65 -3.38
N TYR A 165 19.42 -4.42 -2.49
CA TYR A 165 19.28 -4.03 -1.07
C TYR A 165 20.60 -4.00 -0.30
N ASN A 166 21.60 -4.75 -0.74
CA ASN A 166 22.94 -4.75 -0.13
C ASN A 166 23.81 -3.55 -0.55
N CYS A 167 23.39 -2.75 -1.52
CA CYS A 167 24.04 -1.50 -1.85
C CYS A 167 23.91 -0.46 -0.73
N ASP A 168 24.77 0.55 -0.71
CA ASP A 168 24.69 1.66 0.26
C ASP A 168 23.37 2.43 0.10
N ILE A 169 22.89 2.55 -1.15
CA ILE A 169 21.67 3.28 -1.53
C ILE A 169 20.81 2.38 -2.42
N THR A 170 19.53 2.25 -2.12
CA THR A 170 18.58 1.48 -2.93
C THR A 170 17.41 2.34 -3.38
N TYR A 171 17.23 2.48 -4.69
CA TYR A 171 16.04 3.08 -5.29
C TYR A 171 14.96 2.04 -5.52
N SER A 172 13.73 2.33 -5.11
CA SER A 172 12.59 1.42 -5.29
C SER A 172 11.26 2.18 -5.30
N THR A 173 10.20 1.49 -5.71
CA THR A 173 8.84 2.00 -5.51
C THR A 173 8.32 1.66 -4.11
N ASN A 174 7.38 2.46 -3.62
CA ASN A 174 6.68 2.21 -2.36
C ASN A 174 6.02 0.82 -2.31
N ASN A 175 5.43 0.39 -3.42
CA ASN A 175 4.77 -0.90 -3.55
C ASN A 175 5.77 -2.06 -3.40
N GLU A 176 6.88 -2.03 -4.14
CA GLU A 176 7.85 -3.13 -4.12
C GLU A 176 8.53 -3.26 -2.76
N LEU A 177 8.87 -2.15 -2.09
CA LEU A 177 9.41 -2.18 -0.73
C LEU A 177 8.45 -2.90 0.24
N GLY A 178 7.17 -2.57 0.19
CA GLY A 178 6.18 -3.18 1.07
C GLY A 178 5.88 -4.64 0.71
N PHE A 179 5.86 -4.99 -0.59
CA PHE A 179 5.68 -6.37 -1.01
C PHE A 179 6.91 -7.23 -0.71
N ASP A 180 8.12 -6.71 -0.83
CA ASP A 180 9.33 -7.43 -0.45
C ASP A 180 9.35 -7.68 1.07
N TYR A 181 8.91 -6.71 1.89
CA TYR A 181 8.73 -6.91 3.32
C TYR A 181 7.76 -8.07 3.62
N LEU A 182 6.60 -8.10 2.96
CA LEU A 182 5.64 -9.17 3.17
C LEU A 182 6.20 -10.53 2.69
N ARG A 183 6.89 -10.57 1.55
CA ARG A 183 7.54 -11.78 1.02
C ARG A 183 8.62 -12.31 1.95
N ASP A 184 9.44 -11.43 2.53
CA ASP A 184 10.51 -11.80 3.48
C ASP A 184 9.95 -12.48 4.74
N HIS A 185 8.73 -12.11 5.16
CA HIS A 185 8.06 -12.76 6.29
C HIS A 185 7.29 -14.04 5.92
N MET A 186 7.40 -14.48 4.65
CA MET A 186 6.83 -15.73 4.16
C MET A 186 7.91 -16.72 3.68
N VAL A 187 9.19 -16.34 3.70
CA VAL A 187 10.30 -17.21 3.29
C VAL A 187 10.50 -18.33 4.31
N ILE A 188 11.00 -19.47 3.84
CA ILE A 188 11.22 -20.66 4.67
C ILE A 188 12.70 -20.87 5.04
N TYR A 189 13.61 -20.15 4.36
CA TYR A 189 15.05 -20.13 4.66
C TYR A 189 15.55 -18.70 4.80
N LYS A 190 16.45 -18.46 5.76
CA LYS A 190 17.00 -17.11 6.02
C LYS A 190 17.73 -16.52 4.82
N GLU A 191 18.33 -17.36 3.98
CA GLU A 191 19.04 -16.99 2.77
C GLU A 191 18.10 -16.42 1.68
N GLN A 192 16.79 -16.61 1.82
CA GLN A 192 15.78 -16.09 0.91
C GLN A 192 15.37 -14.64 1.23
N ILE A 193 15.66 -14.16 2.43
CA ILE A 193 15.38 -12.78 2.84
C ILE A 193 16.16 -11.82 1.94
N VAL A 194 15.48 -10.84 1.38
CA VAL A 194 16.06 -9.86 0.46
C VAL A 194 16.36 -8.52 1.13
N GLN A 195 15.48 -8.06 2.03
CA GLN A 195 15.65 -6.78 2.71
C GLN A 195 16.64 -6.86 3.87
N ARG A 196 17.30 -5.73 4.13
CA ARG A 196 18.04 -5.49 5.37
C ARG A 196 17.14 -4.77 6.38
N GLU A 197 17.70 -4.46 7.56
CA GLU A 197 17.04 -3.63 8.56
C GLU A 197 16.62 -2.27 7.97
N LEU A 198 15.40 -1.82 8.30
CA LEU A 198 14.81 -0.59 7.77
C LEU A 198 15.40 0.62 8.50
N ASN A 199 16.55 1.13 8.03
CA ASN A 199 17.29 2.21 8.69
C ASN A 199 16.75 3.60 8.33
N PHE A 200 16.93 4.05 7.08
CA PHE A 200 16.52 5.38 6.65
C PHE A 200 15.81 5.33 5.30
N ALA A 201 14.66 6.01 5.20
CA ALA A 201 13.97 6.21 3.93
C ALA A 201 13.74 7.69 3.63
N VAL A 202 14.01 8.07 2.38
CA VAL A 202 13.61 9.36 1.80
C VAL A 202 12.50 9.10 0.79
N VAL A 203 11.31 9.63 1.05
CA VAL A 203 10.12 9.43 0.23
C VAL A 203 9.93 10.64 -0.70
N ASP A 204 10.09 10.44 -2.01
CA ASP A 204 9.74 11.45 -2.99
C ASP A 204 8.24 11.48 -3.23
N GLU A 205 7.69 12.68 -3.43
CA GLU A 205 6.24 12.90 -3.51
C GLU A 205 5.50 12.25 -2.32
N VAL A 206 5.99 12.54 -1.10
CA VAL A 206 5.55 11.92 0.16
C VAL A 206 4.05 12.02 0.40
N ASP A 207 3.42 13.08 -0.05
CA ASP A 207 1.97 13.29 0.02
C ASP A 207 1.18 12.30 -0.87
N SER A 208 1.75 11.88 -2.00
CA SER A 208 1.13 10.82 -2.80
C SER A 208 1.20 9.47 -2.11
N ILE A 209 2.37 9.13 -1.60
CA ILE A 209 2.64 7.81 -1.04
C ILE A 209 1.97 7.65 0.32
N LEU A 210 2.17 8.61 1.24
CA LEU A 210 1.73 8.48 2.63
C LEU A 210 0.30 8.98 2.89
N ILE A 211 -0.31 9.72 1.95
CA ILE A 211 -1.68 10.22 2.08
C ILE A 211 -2.60 9.56 1.04
N ASP A 212 -2.34 9.73 -0.27
CA ASP A 212 -3.27 9.24 -1.29
C ASP A 212 -3.32 7.72 -1.39
N GLU A 213 -2.15 7.07 -1.43
CA GLU A 213 -2.03 5.61 -1.54
C GLU A 213 -2.28 4.90 -0.22
N ALA A 214 -2.17 5.60 0.91
CA ALA A 214 -2.37 5.04 2.24
C ALA A 214 -3.84 4.72 2.59
N ARG A 215 -4.76 4.81 1.65
CA ARG A 215 -6.18 4.42 1.82
C ARG A 215 -6.39 2.92 1.78
N THR A 216 -5.53 2.19 1.10
CA THR A 216 -5.63 0.74 0.92
C THR A 216 -4.35 0.05 1.39
N PRO A 217 -4.45 -1.08 2.10
CA PRO A 217 -3.29 -1.86 2.48
C PRO A 217 -2.67 -2.59 1.29
N LEU A 218 -1.41 -2.97 1.42
CA LEU A 218 -0.77 -3.95 0.56
C LEU A 218 -1.23 -5.35 0.97
N ILE A 219 -1.64 -6.16 0.00
CA ILE A 219 -2.20 -7.48 0.24
C ILE A 219 -1.50 -8.51 -0.65
N ILE A 220 -1.04 -9.60 -0.07
CA ILE A 220 -0.66 -10.80 -0.78
C ILE A 220 -1.79 -11.81 -0.60
N SER A 221 -2.38 -12.25 -1.71
CA SER A 221 -3.46 -13.23 -1.73
C SER A 221 -2.97 -14.56 -2.28
N GLY A 222 -3.45 -15.65 -1.69
CA GLY A 222 -3.21 -17.02 -2.14
C GLY A 222 -4.50 -17.70 -2.60
N ALA A 223 -4.39 -18.89 -3.20
CA ALA A 223 -5.55 -19.69 -3.57
C ALA A 223 -6.27 -20.19 -2.31
N ALA A 224 -7.58 -19.93 -2.21
CA ALA A 224 -8.41 -20.32 -1.09
C ALA A 224 -9.00 -21.73 -1.22
N LYS A 225 -9.65 -22.17 -0.15
CA LYS A 225 -10.46 -23.40 -0.11
C LYS A 225 -11.65 -23.27 -1.08
N ASN A 226 -12.16 -24.42 -1.53
CA ASN A 226 -13.34 -24.46 -2.39
C ASN A 226 -14.60 -24.15 -1.56
N THR A 227 -15.06 -22.92 -1.59
CA THR A 227 -16.24 -22.41 -0.86
C THR A 227 -17.52 -22.37 -1.72
N ALA A 228 -17.46 -22.89 -2.95
CA ALA A 228 -18.57 -22.84 -3.91
C ALA A 228 -19.90 -23.35 -3.34
N GLY A 229 -19.90 -24.45 -2.59
CA GLY A 229 -21.09 -24.97 -1.94
C GLY A 229 -21.73 -24.02 -0.93
N THR A 230 -20.94 -23.25 -0.20
CA THR A 230 -21.44 -22.30 0.80
C THR A 230 -22.13 -21.10 0.13
N TYR A 231 -21.55 -20.57 -0.96
CA TYR A 231 -22.18 -19.51 -1.75
C TYR A 231 -23.49 -19.98 -2.39
N GLN A 232 -23.55 -21.22 -2.91
CA GLN A 232 -24.77 -21.79 -3.45
C GLN A 232 -25.86 -21.92 -2.40
N ASN A 233 -25.52 -22.39 -1.18
CA ASN A 233 -26.48 -22.51 -0.08
C ASN A 233 -26.98 -21.14 0.39
N ALA A 234 -26.12 -20.15 0.47
CA ALA A 234 -26.49 -18.76 0.80
C ALA A 234 -27.42 -18.16 -0.28
N ASP A 235 -27.15 -18.39 -1.56
CA ASP A 235 -28.00 -17.96 -2.67
C ASP A 235 -29.38 -18.62 -2.63
N MET A 236 -29.45 -19.94 -2.40
CA MET A 236 -30.70 -20.68 -2.25
C MET A 236 -31.52 -20.14 -1.07
N PHE A 237 -30.90 -19.89 0.06
CA PHE A 237 -31.57 -19.29 1.22
C PHE A 237 -32.16 -17.91 0.86
N VAL A 238 -31.35 -17.01 0.29
CA VAL A 238 -31.76 -15.65 -0.05
C VAL A 238 -32.91 -15.64 -1.06
N LYS A 239 -32.89 -16.51 -2.05
CA LYS A 239 -34.00 -16.69 -3.02
C LYS A 239 -35.30 -17.19 -2.39
N SER A 240 -35.24 -17.77 -1.18
CA SER A 240 -36.45 -18.20 -0.43
C SER A 240 -37.10 -17.09 0.39
N LEU A 241 -36.44 -15.95 0.56
CA LEU A 241 -36.91 -14.82 1.37
C LEU A 241 -38.04 -14.04 0.67
N LYS A 242 -38.90 -13.41 1.47
CA LYS A 242 -39.97 -12.54 1.03
C LYS A 242 -39.60 -11.09 1.38
N ALA A 243 -40.32 -10.12 0.81
CA ALA A 243 -40.09 -8.68 1.03
C ALA A 243 -40.16 -8.24 2.51
N GLU A 244 -40.80 -8.99 3.37
CA GLU A 244 -40.91 -8.75 4.82
C GLU A 244 -39.68 -9.20 5.61
N ASP A 245 -38.77 -10.00 4.99
CA ASP A 245 -37.63 -10.65 5.63
C ASP A 245 -36.34 -9.82 5.55
N TYR A 246 -36.34 -8.77 4.75
CA TYR A 246 -35.19 -7.89 4.58
C TYR A 246 -35.60 -6.44 4.40
N ASP A 247 -34.71 -5.51 4.73
CA ASP A 247 -34.84 -4.07 4.55
C ASP A 247 -33.79 -3.54 3.61
N ILE A 248 -34.22 -2.76 2.58
CA ILE A 248 -33.31 -2.22 1.55
C ILE A 248 -33.27 -0.71 1.61
N ASP A 249 -32.08 -0.14 1.72
CA ASP A 249 -31.77 1.26 1.43
C ASP A 249 -31.11 1.40 0.05
N GLU A 250 -31.91 1.70 -0.97
CA GLU A 250 -31.42 1.86 -2.34
C GLU A 250 -30.42 3.01 -2.50
N LYS A 251 -30.55 4.07 -1.69
CA LYS A 251 -29.65 5.24 -1.75
C LYS A 251 -28.27 4.92 -1.17
N ALA A 252 -28.25 4.18 -0.07
CA ALA A 252 -27.00 3.72 0.55
C ALA A 252 -26.45 2.43 -0.11
N LYS A 253 -27.19 1.80 -1.03
CA LYS A 253 -26.89 0.47 -1.58
C LYS A 253 -26.65 -0.56 -0.48
N HIS A 254 -27.52 -0.54 0.54
CA HIS A 254 -27.40 -1.38 1.73
C HIS A 254 -28.64 -2.24 1.91
N ILE A 255 -28.46 -3.50 2.36
CA ILE A 255 -29.55 -4.45 2.62
C ILE A 255 -29.22 -5.24 3.89
N VAL A 256 -30.23 -5.45 4.74
CA VAL A 256 -30.11 -6.22 5.99
C VAL A 256 -31.33 -7.14 6.16
N LEU A 257 -31.14 -8.24 6.91
CA LEU A 257 -32.25 -9.07 7.34
C LEU A 257 -33.07 -8.40 8.45
N THR A 258 -34.39 -8.54 8.40
CA THR A 258 -35.28 -8.21 9.52
C THR A 258 -35.25 -9.35 10.56
N GLU A 259 -35.90 -9.15 11.72
CA GLU A 259 -36.05 -10.23 12.72
C GLU A 259 -36.72 -11.49 12.14
N SER A 260 -37.68 -11.34 11.21
CA SER A 260 -38.27 -12.45 10.49
C SER A 260 -37.27 -13.21 9.63
N GLY A 261 -36.44 -12.43 8.89
CA GLY A 261 -35.39 -12.99 8.05
C GLY A 261 -34.30 -13.70 8.84
N MET A 262 -33.89 -13.13 9.99
CA MET A 262 -32.93 -13.76 10.91
C MET A 262 -33.43 -15.10 11.43
N GLY A 263 -34.68 -15.17 11.95
CA GLY A 263 -35.27 -16.40 12.42
C GLY A 263 -35.45 -17.47 11.32
N LYS A 264 -35.60 -17.06 10.04
CA LYS A 264 -35.57 -17.98 8.90
C LYS A 264 -34.17 -18.50 8.60
N ALA A 265 -33.16 -17.64 8.70
CA ALA A 265 -31.75 -18.03 8.49
C ALA A 265 -31.29 -19.03 9.55
N GLU A 266 -31.59 -18.76 10.82
CA GLU A 266 -31.28 -19.67 11.93
C GLU A 266 -31.92 -21.08 11.76
N ARG A 267 -33.17 -21.14 11.32
CA ARG A 267 -33.81 -22.39 11.01
C ARG A 267 -33.25 -23.10 9.78
N PHE A 268 -32.94 -22.36 8.71
CA PHE A 268 -32.43 -22.92 7.47
C PHE A 268 -31.03 -23.53 7.65
N PHE A 269 -30.17 -22.84 8.41
CA PHE A 269 -28.80 -23.28 8.67
C PHE A 269 -28.63 -24.04 9.99
N ASN A 270 -29.73 -24.29 10.72
CA ASN A 270 -29.77 -24.99 12.01
C ASN A 270 -28.84 -24.35 13.06
N LEU A 271 -29.02 -23.06 13.33
CA LEU A 271 -28.24 -22.24 14.26
C LEU A 271 -29.12 -21.77 15.41
N ASP A 272 -28.52 -21.58 16.58
CA ASP A 272 -29.16 -20.97 17.73
C ASP A 272 -29.19 -19.43 17.63
N ASN A 273 -28.13 -18.83 17.08
CA ASN A 273 -28.03 -17.40 16.88
C ASN A 273 -27.14 -17.08 15.67
N LEU A 274 -27.71 -16.42 14.67
CA LEU A 274 -27.00 -16.05 13.44
C LEU A 274 -25.86 -15.03 13.70
N TYR A 275 -26.01 -14.15 14.68
CA TYR A 275 -25.02 -13.12 15.03
C TYR A 275 -23.98 -13.56 16.08
N ASP A 276 -23.95 -14.84 16.43
CA ASP A 276 -22.85 -15.38 17.24
C ASP A 276 -21.53 -15.25 16.48
N VAL A 277 -20.44 -14.96 17.21
CA VAL A 277 -19.08 -14.86 16.66
C VAL A 277 -18.67 -16.08 15.84
N LYS A 278 -19.19 -17.27 16.20
CA LYS A 278 -18.94 -18.54 15.46
C LYS A 278 -19.56 -18.54 14.07
N ASN A 279 -20.60 -17.77 13.83
CA ASN A 279 -21.40 -17.76 12.60
C ASN A 279 -21.09 -16.58 11.69
N VAL A 280 -20.09 -15.75 12.03
CA VAL A 280 -19.69 -14.54 11.30
C VAL A 280 -19.42 -14.83 9.82
N THR A 281 -18.73 -15.91 9.51
CA THR A 281 -18.41 -16.31 8.13
C THR A 281 -19.69 -16.61 7.33
N LEU A 282 -20.62 -17.32 7.93
CA LEU A 282 -21.90 -17.64 7.28
C LEU A 282 -22.75 -16.36 7.08
N LEU A 283 -22.78 -15.47 8.08
CA LEU A 283 -23.46 -14.19 7.99
C LEU A 283 -22.90 -13.36 6.83
N HIS A 284 -21.59 -13.37 6.62
CA HIS A 284 -20.93 -12.71 5.50
C HIS A 284 -21.40 -13.27 4.13
N TYR A 285 -21.47 -14.60 3.98
CA TYR A 285 -22.00 -15.20 2.76
C TYR A 285 -23.47 -14.85 2.49
N ILE A 286 -24.30 -14.84 3.53
CA ILE A 286 -25.72 -14.45 3.42
C ILE A 286 -25.83 -12.99 2.98
N GLN A 287 -25.04 -12.08 3.54
CA GLN A 287 -25.03 -10.67 3.17
C GLN A 287 -24.58 -10.43 1.73
N ASN A 288 -23.53 -11.13 1.28
CA ASN A 288 -23.10 -11.04 -0.11
C ASN A 288 -24.16 -11.59 -1.06
N ALA A 289 -24.84 -12.68 -0.69
CA ALA A 289 -25.96 -13.22 -1.47
C ALA A 289 -27.15 -12.24 -1.52
N LEU A 290 -27.48 -11.56 -0.42
CA LEU A 290 -28.50 -10.48 -0.38
C LEU A 290 -28.13 -9.33 -1.32
N ARG A 291 -26.91 -8.82 -1.23
CA ARG A 291 -26.42 -7.77 -2.11
C ARG A 291 -26.44 -8.19 -3.57
N ALA A 292 -25.96 -9.40 -3.87
CA ALA A 292 -25.94 -9.95 -5.22
C ALA A 292 -27.35 -10.04 -5.83
N ASN A 293 -28.35 -10.53 -5.04
CA ASN A 293 -29.69 -10.76 -5.54
C ASN A 293 -30.55 -9.50 -5.65
N TYR A 294 -30.44 -8.56 -4.71
CA TYR A 294 -31.38 -7.44 -4.58
C TYR A 294 -30.81 -6.07 -4.91
N ILE A 295 -29.47 -5.88 -4.82
CA ILE A 295 -28.82 -4.58 -5.08
C ILE A 295 -28.11 -4.57 -6.43
N MET A 296 -27.49 -5.69 -6.83
CA MET A 296 -26.69 -5.76 -8.05
C MET A 296 -27.55 -6.23 -9.22
N HIS A 297 -27.65 -5.42 -10.26
CA HIS A 297 -28.49 -5.68 -11.42
C HIS A 297 -27.68 -6.08 -12.65
N LYS A 298 -28.09 -7.17 -13.29
CA LYS A 298 -27.54 -7.59 -14.58
C LYS A 298 -27.74 -6.49 -15.63
N ASP A 299 -26.79 -6.34 -16.53
CA ASP A 299 -26.74 -5.34 -17.60
C ASP A 299 -26.64 -3.87 -17.11
N VAL A 300 -26.53 -3.65 -15.81
CA VAL A 300 -26.28 -2.34 -15.18
C VAL A 300 -24.97 -2.34 -14.40
N ASP A 301 -24.83 -3.24 -13.43
CA ASP A 301 -23.65 -3.34 -12.58
C ASP A 301 -22.65 -4.41 -13.11
N TYR A 302 -23.13 -5.41 -13.81
CA TYR A 302 -22.33 -6.50 -14.42
C TYR A 302 -23.03 -7.12 -15.64
N VAL A 303 -22.25 -7.79 -16.48
CA VAL A 303 -22.73 -8.61 -17.61
C VAL A 303 -22.14 -10.02 -17.53
N ILE A 304 -22.78 -10.97 -18.23
CA ILE A 304 -22.22 -12.31 -18.42
C ILE A 304 -21.61 -12.38 -19.81
N HIS A 305 -20.32 -12.68 -19.89
CA HIS A 305 -19.62 -12.84 -21.16
C HIS A 305 -18.72 -14.09 -21.08
N ASP A 306 -18.86 -14.99 -22.06
CA ASP A 306 -18.13 -16.27 -22.11
C ASP A 306 -18.23 -17.12 -20.81
N GLY A 307 -19.41 -17.10 -20.16
CA GLY A 307 -19.65 -17.84 -18.93
C GLY A 307 -18.97 -17.25 -17.67
N ALA A 308 -18.50 -16.01 -17.73
CA ALA A 308 -17.91 -15.29 -16.59
C ALA A 308 -18.65 -13.95 -16.34
N ILE A 309 -18.67 -13.55 -15.06
CA ILE A 309 -19.16 -12.23 -14.65
C ILE A 309 -18.11 -11.18 -15.02
N ILE A 310 -18.51 -10.11 -15.71
CA ILE A 310 -17.69 -8.95 -16.02
C ILE A 310 -18.36 -7.71 -15.45
N ILE A 311 -17.60 -6.93 -14.68
CA ILE A 311 -18.07 -5.69 -14.05
C ILE A 311 -18.33 -4.62 -15.12
N VAL A 312 -19.41 -3.88 -14.98
CA VAL A 312 -19.69 -2.66 -15.73
C VAL A 312 -19.30 -1.47 -14.86
N ASP A 313 -18.48 -0.58 -15.38
CA ASP A 313 -18.12 0.65 -14.67
C ASP A 313 -19.37 1.55 -14.56
N PRO A 314 -19.82 1.91 -13.36
CA PRO A 314 -21.04 2.70 -13.16
C PRO A 314 -20.96 4.12 -13.74
N PHE A 315 -19.74 4.63 -14.01
CA PHE A 315 -19.54 5.97 -14.53
C PHE A 315 -19.41 6.01 -16.05
N THR A 316 -18.81 4.97 -16.63
CA THR A 316 -18.48 4.94 -18.06
C THR A 316 -19.33 3.94 -18.87
N GLY A 317 -20.03 3.03 -18.20
CA GLY A 317 -20.74 1.93 -18.85
C GLY A 317 -19.82 0.91 -19.56
N ARG A 318 -18.50 1.01 -19.38
CA ARG A 318 -17.51 0.14 -20.04
C ARG A 318 -17.33 -1.17 -19.29
N LEU A 319 -17.06 -2.24 -20.02
CA LEU A 319 -16.77 -3.54 -19.47
C LEU A 319 -15.34 -3.56 -18.87
N MET A 320 -15.24 -3.94 -17.61
CA MET A 320 -13.97 -4.00 -16.87
C MET A 320 -13.43 -5.44 -16.87
N PHE A 321 -12.77 -5.83 -17.93
CA PHE A 321 -12.18 -7.17 -18.04
C PHE A 321 -11.05 -7.36 -17.04
N GLY A 322 -11.02 -8.54 -16.39
CA GLY A 322 -9.98 -8.91 -15.42
C GLY A 322 -10.20 -8.37 -14.02
N ARG A 323 -11.22 -7.53 -13.79
CA ARG A 323 -11.61 -7.07 -12.46
C ARG A 323 -12.66 -7.99 -11.83
N GLN A 324 -12.63 -8.05 -10.50
CA GLN A 324 -13.60 -8.78 -9.69
C GLN A 324 -14.08 -7.88 -8.55
N TYR A 325 -15.34 -8.07 -8.13
CA TYR A 325 -15.80 -7.48 -6.88
C TYR A 325 -15.05 -8.11 -5.72
N SER A 326 -14.64 -7.29 -4.75
CA SER A 326 -13.97 -7.74 -3.53
C SER A 326 -14.90 -8.43 -2.55
N GLU A 327 -14.32 -9.04 -1.53
CA GLU A 327 -15.03 -9.54 -0.35
C GLU A 327 -16.09 -10.60 -0.62
N GLY A 328 -15.89 -11.47 -1.63
CA GLY A 328 -16.82 -12.56 -1.92
C GLY A 328 -18.08 -12.17 -2.71
N LEU A 329 -18.29 -10.86 -2.99
CA LEU A 329 -19.45 -10.41 -3.77
C LEU A 329 -19.43 -10.94 -5.21
N HIS A 330 -18.23 -11.10 -5.81
CA HIS A 330 -18.09 -11.65 -7.16
C HIS A 330 -18.55 -13.10 -7.21
N GLN A 331 -18.15 -13.91 -6.23
CA GLN A 331 -18.56 -15.32 -6.08
C GLN A 331 -20.07 -15.45 -5.78
N ALA A 332 -20.63 -14.51 -5.01
CA ALA A 332 -22.07 -14.45 -4.79
C ALA A 332 -22.84 -14.13 -6.06
N LEU A 333 -22.31 -13.27 -6.96
CA LEU A 333 -22.87 -13.04 -8.28
C LEU A 333 -22.74 -14.26 -9.20
N GLU A 334 -21.59 -14.94 -9.16
CA GLU A 334 -21.37 -16.19 -9.89
C GLU A 334 -22.39 -17.28 -9.44
N ALA A 335 -22.67 -17.37 -8.13
CA ALA A 335 -23.70 -18.26 -7.59
C ALA A 335 -25.11 -17.87 -8.06
N LYS A 336 -25.46 -16.57 -8.00
CA LYS A 336 -26.76 -16.03 -8.45
C LYS A 336 -27.04 -16.37 -9.90
N GLU A 337 -26.06 -16.18 -10.78
CA GLU A 337 -26.16 -16.38 -12.23
C GLU A 337 -25.86 -17.81 -12.69
N HIS A 338 -25.61 -18.73 -11.75
CA HIS A 338 -25.30 -20.14 -12.01
C HIS A 338 -24.12 -20.34 -12.98
N VAL A 339 -23.12 -19.45 -12.95
CA VAL A 339 -21.85 -19.63 -13.67
C VAL A 339 -20.83 -20.36 -12.78
N GLU A 340 -19.68 -20.74 -13.34
CA GLU A 340 -18.63 -21.41 -12.56
C GLU A 340 -18.12 -20.47 -11.46
N ILE A 341 -18.27 -20.87 -10.19
CA ILE A 341 -17.81 -20.10 -9.03
C ILE A 341 -16.29 -20.27 -8.93
N LYS A 342 -15.58 -19.18 -9.15
CA LYS A 342 -14.12 -19.13 -9.04
C LYS A 342 -13.69 -19.28 -7.58
N LYS A 343 -12.52 -19.89 -7.38
CA LYS A 343 -11.94 -20.01 -6.02
C LYS A 343 -11.77 -18.62 -5.42
N GLU A 344 -12.22 -18.46 -4.21
CA GLU A 344 -12.01 -17.27 -3.42
C GLU A 344 -10.52 -17.07 -3.15
N THR A 345 -10.01 -15.87 -3.21
CA THR A 345 -8.63 -15.59 -2.85
C THR A 345 -8.55 -15.28 -1.36
N LYS A 346 -7.73 -16.05 -0.65
CA LYS A 346 -7.48 -15.84 0.78
C LYS A 346 -6.36 -14.82 0.99
N THR A 347 -6.54 -13.90 1.92
CA THR A 347 -5.46 -12.98 2.32
C THR A 347 -4.40 -13.74 3.11
N VAL A 348 -3.19 -13.77 2.59
CA VAL A 348 -2.05 -14.50 3.18
C VAL A 348 -1.20 -13.57 4.04
N ALA A 349 -0.95 -12.36 3.55
CA ALA A 349 -0.20 -11.33 4.27
C ALA A 349 -0.74 -9.95 3.90
N THR A 350 -0.73 -9.03 4.85
CA THR A 350 -1.18 -7.65 4.65
C THR A 350 -0.41 -6.68 5.53
N ILE A 351 -0.19 -5.47 5.02
CA ILE A 351 0.34 -4.35 5.79
C ILE A 351 -0.16 -3.03 5.19
N THR A 352 -0.46 -2.04 6.04
CA THR A 352 -0.73 -0.68 5.56
C THR A 352 0.58 0.07 5.29
N PHE A 353 0.55 1.02 4.33
CA PHE A 353 1.71 1.90 4.10
C PHE A 353 2.12 2.65 5.36
N GLN A 354 1.14 3.11 6.16
CA GLN A 354 1.40 3.81 7.41
C GLN A 354 2.26 2.95 8.35
N ASN A 355 1.87 1.70 8.59
CA ASN A 355 2.61 0.82 9.48
C ASN A 355 3.95 0.38 8.90
N TYR A 356 4.05 0.17 7.58
CA TYR A 356 5.31 -0.16 6.93
C TYR A 356 6.35 0.97 7.07
N PHE A 357 5.99 2.21 6.69
CA PHE A 357 6.94 3.33 6.75
C PHE A 357 7.29 3.77 8.18
N ARG A 358 6.41 3.52 9.16
CA ARG A 358 6.70 3.74 10.59
C ARG A 358 7.74 2.78 11.18
N MET A 359 8.10 1.71 10.47
CA MET A 359 9.13 0.77 10.92
C MET A 359 10.56 1.25 10.62
N TYR A 360 10.74 2.25 9.78
CA TYR A 360 12.06 2.84 9.57
C TYR A 360 12.53 3.56 10.82
N HIS A 361 13.81 3.39 11.17
CA HIS A 361 14.41 4.14 12.29
C HIS A 361 14.34 5.65 12.05
N LYS A 362 14.54 6.09 10.81
CA LYS A 362 14.37 7.48 10.38
C LYS A 362 13.59 7.52 9.06
N LEU A 363 12.57 8.34 9.02
CA LEU A 363 11.73 8.59 7.84
C LEU A 363 11.78 10.07 7.49
N ALA A 364 11.97 10.40 6.22
CA ALA A 364 11.91 11.75 5.71
C ALA A 364 11.14 11.79 4.38
N GLY A 365 10.60 12.95 4.02
CA GLY A 365 9.84 13.06 2.79
C GLY A 365 9.98 14.41 2.13
N MET A 366 9.79 14.46 0.82
CA MET A 366 9.79 15.69 0.05
C MET A 366 8.60 15.76 -0.90
N THR A 367 8.02 16.94 -1.03
CA THR A 367 6.94 17.24 -1.98
C THR A 367 6.81 18.74 -2.17
N GLY A 368 6.01 19.18 -3.15
CA GLY A 368 5.65 20.60 -3.34
C GLY A 368 4.43 21.06 -2.53
N THR A 369 3.75 20.19 -1.80
CA THR A 369 2.36 20.40 -1.33
C THR A 369 2.01 19.66 -0.03
N ALA A 370 2.86 19.63 0.97
CA ALA A 370 2.61 18.90 2.24
C ALA A 370 1.84 19.71 3.29
N LYS A 371 1.95 21.04 3.28
CA LYS A 371 1.46 21.90 4.38
C LYS A 371 -0.04 21.77 4.66
N THR A 372 -0.84 21.41 3.67
CA THR A 372 -2.27 21.20 3.84
C THR A 372 -2.60 19.99 4.70
N GLU A 373 -1.70 18.99 4.76
CA GLU A 373 -1.85 17.72 5.48
C GLU A 373 -0.87 17.61 6.67
N GLU A 374 -0.32 18.74 7.15
CA GLU A 374 0.69 18.77 8.22
C GLU A 374 0.25 18.07 9.50
N ASP A 375 -1.02 18.21 9.88
CA ASP A 375 -1.55 17.56 11.08
C ASP A 375 -1.53 16.04 10.94
N GLU A 376 -1.82 15.51 9.76
CA GLU A 376 -1.76 14.07 9.49
C GLU A 376 -0.33 13.55 9.52
N PHE A 377 0.61 14.23 8.87
CA PHE A 377 2.02 13.87 8.91
C PHE A 377 2.60 13.86 10.32
N ARG A 378 2.22 14.85 11.13
CA ARG A 378 2.65 14.92 12.53
C ARG A 378 2.04 13.81 13.38
N ASN A 379 0.73 13.58 13.26
CA ASN A 379 0.01 12.64 14.14
C ASN A 379 0.32 11.17 13.81
N ILE A 380 0.49 10.82 12.54
CA ILE A 380 0.70 9.44 12.10
C ILE A 380 2.19 9.10 12.01
N TYR A 381 3.00 9.98 11.42
CA TYR A 381 4.41 9.69 11.09
C TYR A 381 5.40 10.46 11.96
N ASN A 382 4.93 11.32 12.86
CA ASN A 382 5.77 12.20 13.69
C ASN A 382 6.73 13.09 12.89
N MET A 383 6.29 13.55 11.70
CA MET A 383 7.08 14.42 10.83
C MET A 383 6.47 15.83 10.79
N TYR A 384 7.32 16.86 10.89
CA TYR A 384 6.92 18.24 10.69
C TYR A 384 7.11 18.65 9.23
N VAL A 385 6.29 19.59 8.74
CA VAL A 385 6.44 20.17 7.41
C VAL A 385 7.24 21.44 7.48
N VAL A 386 8.43 21.45 6.86
CA VAL A 386 9.30 22.60 6.76
C VAL A 386 9.14 23.22 5.37
N GLU A 387 8.52 24.39 5.30
CA GLU A 387 8.33 25.14 4.06
C GLU A 387 9.65 25.82 3.65
N ILE A 388 10.35 25.24 2.68
CA ILE A 388 11.61 25.77 2.16
C ILE A 388 11.30 26.90 1.16
N PRO A 389 11.93 28.08 1.31
CA PRO A 389 11.72 29.18 0.37
C PRO A 389 12.22 28.81 -1.04
N THR A 390 11.60 29.41 -2.06
CA THR A 390 12.03 29.21 -3.45
C THR A 390 13.36 29.94 -3.71
N ASN A 391 14.20 29.38 -4.58
CA ASN A 391 15.47 29.97 -4.96
C ASN A 391 15.29 31.35 -5.62
N LYS A 392 14.26 31.49 -6.46
CA LYS A 392 13.85 32.79 -7.02
C LYS A 392 12.38 33.06 -6.70
N PRO A 393 11.96 34.34 -6.57
CA PRO A 393 10.56 34.68 -6.30
C PRO A 393 9.62 34.12 -7.36
N VAL A 394 8.46 33.61 -6.94
CA VAL A 394 7.39 33.17 -7.84
C VAL A 394 6.68 34.42 -8.40
N ILE A 395 6.75 34.61 -9.71
CA ILE A 395 6.11 35.73 -10.42
C ILE A 395 4.88 35.29 -11.24
N ARG A 396 4.51 34.00 -11.14
CA ARG A 396 3.32 33.44 -11.77
C ARG A 396 2.05 34.15 -11.30
N ILE A 397 1.13 34.36 -12.23
CA ILE A 397 -0.20 34.96 -11.98
C ILE A 397 -1.21 33.83 -11.79
N ASP A 398 -1.73 33.68 -10.56
CA ASP A 398 -2.82 32.78 -10.26
C ASP A 398 -4.15 33.55 -10.33
N ALA A 399 -4.87 33.37 -11.46
CA ALA A 399 -6.13 34.07 -11.72
C ALA A 399 -7.29 33.50 -10.85
N THR A 400 -8.30 34.35 -10.63
CA THR A 400 -9.53 33.91 -9.93
C THR A 400 -10.27 32.83 -10.72
N ASP A 401 -10.87 31.87 -10.02
CA ASP A 401 -11.69 30.84 -10.64
C ASP A 401 -12.90 31.44 -11.36
N VAL A 402 -13.30 30.84 -12.47
CA VAL A 402 -14.48 31.22 -13.24
C VAL A 402 -15.53 30.12 -13.13
N ILE A 403 -16.75 30.49 -12.77
CA ILE A 403 -17.85 29.53 -12.56
C ILE A 403 -18.94 29.73 -13.59
N PHE A 404 -19.38 28.64 -14.20
CA PHE A 404 -20.47 28.54 -15.18
C PHE A 404 -21.61 27.71 -14.61
N MET A 405 -22.81 27.91 -15.12
CA MET A 405 -23.97 27.13 -14.68
C MET A 405 -23.95 25.73 -15.32
N THR A 406 -23.51 25.62 -16.58
CA THR A 406 -23.54 24.39 -17.35
C THR A 406 -22.13 23.91 -17.72
N MET A 407 -22.00 22.60 -17.89
CA MET A 407 -20.76 22.00 -18.40
C MET A 407 -20.43 22.48 -19.83
N LYS A 408 -21.48 22.66 -20.66
CA LYS A 408 -21.29 23.12 -22.05
C LYS A 408 -20.63 24.49 -22.10
N ALA A 409 -21.18 25.47 -21.38
CA ALA A 409 -20.62 26.82 -21.34
C ALA A 409 -19.18 26.86 -20.79
N LYS A 410 -18.89 26.04 -19.78
CA LYS A 410 -17.54 25.85 -19.23
C LYS A 410 -16.57 25.39 -20.31
N PHE A 411 -16.89 24.30 -21.04
CA PHE A 411 -15.98 23.75 -22.06
C PHE A 411 -15.83 24.67 -23.27
N ASP A 412 -16.88 25.37 -23.66
CA ASP A 412 -16.80 26.38 -24.74
C ASP A 412 -15.88 27.54 -24.34
N ALA A 413 -15.94 27.98 -23.06
CA ALA A 413 -15.06 29.02 -22.53
C ALA A 413 -13.59 28.56 -22.46
N ILE A 414 -13.35 27.33 -22.02
CA ILE A 414 -11.99 26.72 -22.01
C ILE A 414 -11.43 26.68 -23.43
N ALA A 415 -12.21 26.20 -24.40
CA ALA A 415 -11.77 26.11 -25.78
C ALA A 415 -11.49 27.51 -26.40
N ASN A 416 -12.24 28.54 -26.01
CA ASN A 416 -11.99 29.93 -26.43
C ASN A 416 -10.66 30.46 -25.85
N GLU A 417 -10.41 30.25 -24.56
CA GLU A 417 -9.16 30.64 -23.88
C GLU A 417 -7.94 29.94 -24.51
N ILE A 418 -8.07 28.62 -24.82
CA ILE A 418 -7.04 27.87 -25.51
C ILE A 418 -6.77 28.44 -26.90
N GLU A 419 -7.80 28.73 -27.69
CA GLU A 419 -7.68 29.28 -29.04
C GLU A 419 -6.98 30.65 -29.03
N GLU A 420 -7.37 31.55 -28.10
CA GLU A 420 -6.78 32.89 -28.00
C GLU A 420 -5.28 32.83 -27.65
N ARG A 421 -4.91 31.97 -26.68
CA ARG A 421 -3.51 31.85 -26.24
C ARG A 421 -2.67 31.09 -27.26
N HIS A 422 -3.20 30.06 -27.88
CA HIS A 422 -2.53 29.34 -28.96
C HIS A 422 -2.21 30.27 -30.16
N LYS A 423 -3.13 31.13 -30.56
CA LYS A 423 -2.88 32.18 -31.60
C LYS A 423 -1.73 33.14 -31.24
N LYS A 424 -1.51 33.37 -29.93
CA LYS A 424 -0.36 34.18 -29.43
C LYS A 424 0.93 33.35 -29.37
N GLY A 425 0.87 32.04 -29.57
CA GLY A 425 2.00 31.12 -29.47
C GLY A 425 2.39 30.73 -28.03
N GLN A 426 1.55 31.03 -27.03
CA GLN A 426 1.80 30.64 -25.66
C GLN A 426 1.55 29.13 -25.46
N PRO A 427 2.44 28.35 -24.84
CA PRO A 427 2.17 26.94 -24.53
C PRO A 427 1.09 26.80 -23.45
N ILE A 428 0.25 25.78 -23.57
CA ILE A 428 -0.92 25.57 -22.73
C ILE A 428 -0.93 24.13 -22.21
N LEU A 429 -1.00 23.98 -20.90
CA LEU A 429 -1.27 22.70 -20.25
C LEU A 429 -2.69 22.72 -19.65
N VAL A 430 -3.54 21.80 -20.08
CA VAL A 430 -4.90 21.67 -19.57
C VAL A 430 -4.99 20.45 -18.64
N GLY A 431 -5.27 20.70 -17.36
CA GLY A 431 -5.49 19.66 -16.37
C GLY A 431 -6.93 19.19 -16.33
N THR A 432 -7.16 17.88 -16.45
CA THR A 432 -8.50 17.26 -16.38
C THR A 432 -8.53 16.22 -15.27
N ILE A 433 -9.70 15.94 -14.68
CA ILE A 433 -9.85 14.94 -13.62
C ILE A 433 -10.03 13.54 -14.20
N SER A 434 -10.76 13.40 -15.31
CA SER A 434 -11.08 12.12 -15.91
C SER A 434 -10.59 11.99 -17.35
N ILE A 435 -10.47 10.74 -17.82
CA ILE A 435 -10.15 10.43 -19.22
C ILE A 435 -11.28 10.95 -20.13
N GLU A 436 -12.53 10.84 -19.70
CA GLU A 436 -13.70 11.29 -20.45
C GLU A 436 -13.68 12.79 -20.69
N THR A 437 -13.36 13.57 -19.64
CA THR A 437 -13.18 15.02 -19.74
C THR A 437 -12.07 15.37 -20.75
N SER A 438 -10.96 14.61 -20.73
CA SER A 438 -9.86 14.78 -21.69
C SER A 438 -10.29 14.48 -23.12
N GLU A 439 -11.03 13.40 -23.34
CA GLU A 439 -11.55 13.01 -24.67
C GLU A 439 -12.58 14.01 -25.19
N LEU A 440 -13.49 14.51 -24.33
CA LEU A 440 -14.46 15.54 -24.67
C LEU A 440 -13.77 16.83 -25.15
N LEU A 441 -12.79 17.30 -24.37
CA LEU A 441 -12.04 18.50 -24.72
C LEU A 441 -11.23 18.31 -26.00
N SER A 442 -10.59 17.16 -26.18
CA SER A 442 -9.88 16.80 -27.41
C SER A 442 -10.81 16.86 -28.65
N HIS A 443 -12.03 16.32 -28.50
CA HIS A 443 -13.01 16.38 -29.57
C HIS A 443 -13.41 17.83 -29.94
N LEU A 444 -13.56 18.71 -28.94
CA LEU A 444 -13.87 20.15 -29.16
C LEU A 444 -12.70 20.87 -29.83
N LEU A 445 -11.46 20.61 -29.45
CA LEU A 445 -10.26 21.20 -30.03
C LEU A 445 -10.05 20.73 -31.49
N ASN A 446 -10.32 19.46 -31.78
CA ASN A 446 -10.31 18.92 -33.15
C ASN A 446 -11.31 19.63 -34.05
N LYS A 447 -12.53 19.91 -33.56
CA LYS A 447 -13.54 20.70 -34.30
C LYS A 447 -13.09 22.12 -34.62
N ARG A 448 -12.21 22.69 -33.79
CA ARG A 448 -11.62 24.03 -33.97
C ARG A 448 -10.30 24.01 -34.72
N HIS A 449 -9.84 22.85 -35.18
CA HIS A 449 -8.57 22.65 -35.86
C HIS A 449 -7.33 23.10 -35.02
N ILE A 450 -7.38 22.97 -33.70
CA ILE A 450 -6.26 23.28 -32.81
C ILE A 450 -5.42 21.98 -32.58
N PRO A 451 -4.15 21.96 -33.02
CA PRO A 451 -3.29 20.80 -32.79
C PRO A 451 -3.01 20.64 -31.29
N HIS A 452 -3.12 19.44 -30.76
CA HIS A 452 -2.93 19.18 -29.37
C HIS A 452 -2.50 17.72 -29.11
N ASN A 453 -1.84 17.49 -27.97
CA ASN A 453 -1.47 16.19 -27.46
C ASN A 453 -2.35 15.83 -26.26
N VAL A 454 -2.71 14.54 -26.12
CA VAL A 454 -3.49 14.04 -24.97
C VAL A 454 -2.65 13.04 -24.21
N LEU A 455 -2.41 13.33 -22.92
CA LEU A 455 -1.75 12.45 -21.97
C LEU A 455 -2.81 11.78 -21.09
N ASN A 456 -2.92 10.48 -21.22
CA ASN A 456 -3.77 9.67 -20.35
C ASN A 456 -3.01 8.40 -19.94
N ALA A 457 -3.45 7.79 -18.85
CA ALA A 457 -2.82 6.61 -18.21
C ALA A 457 -2.63 5.37 -19.13
N LYS A 458 -2.95 5.46 -20.41
CA LYS A 458 -2.81 4.36 -21.38
C LYS A 458 -1.41 4.29 -22.04
N GLN A 459 -0.53 5.27 -21.83
CA GLN A 459 0.74 5.40 -22.57
C GLN A 459 1.89 5.95 -21.73
N HIS A 460 2.23 5.28 -20.62
CA HIS A 460 3.27 5.73 -19.68
C HIS A 460 4.66 5.98 -20.30
N GLU A 461 5.09 5.17 -21.26
CA GLU A 461 6.40 5.33 -21.90
C GLU A 461 6.50 6.61 -22.77
N ARG A 462 5.38 7.05 -23.36
CA ARG A 462 5.32 8.28 -24.15
C ARG A 462 5.05 9.53 -23.31
N GLU A 463 4.66 9.39 -22.06
CA GLU A 463 4.34 10.55 -21.20
C GLU A 463 5.52 11.50 -21.03
N ALA A 464 6.70 10.98 -20.75
CA ALA A 464 7.90 11.78 -20.55
C ALA A 464 8.30 12.54 -21.83
N GLU A 465 8.18 11.91 -23.00
CA GLU A 465 8.45 12.53 -24.31
C GLU A 465 7.47 13.65 -24.59
N ILE A 466 6.16 13.42 -24.44
CA ILE A 466 5.14 14.44 -24.71
C ILE A 466 5.26 15.62 -23.75
N ILE A 467 5.59 15.36 -22.46
CA ILE A 467 5.76 16.41 -21.47
C ILE A 467 7.02 17.24 -21.75
N SER A 468 8.09 16.65 -22.23
CA SER A 468 9.29 17.41 -22.60
C SER A 468 9.00 18.46 -23.66
N HIS A 469 8.06 18.23 -24.57
CA HIS A 469 7.62 19.16 -25.61
C HIS A 469 6.45 20.07 -25.21
N ALA A 470 5.86 19.89 -24.01
CA ALA A 470 4.70 20.67 -23.56
C ALA A 470 5.01 22.16 -23.30
N GLY A 471 6.29 22.51 -23.13
CA GLY A 471 6.78 23.88 -22.95
C GLY A 471 7.18 24.60 -24.25
N GLU A 472 7.05 23.96 -25.41
CA GLU A 472 7.41 24.56 -26.69
C GLU A 472 6.36 25.58 -27.15
N LYS A 473 6.77 26.51 -28.02
CA LYS A 473 5.94 27.60 -28.52
C LYS A 473 4.67 27.04 -29.22
N GLY A 474 3.51 27.45 -28.72
CA GLY A 474 2.20 27.05 -29.29
C GLY A 474 1.78 25.62 -28.98
N ALA A 475 2.51 24.88 -28.15
CA ALA A 475 2.12 23.53 -27.72
C ALA A 475 0.83 23.57 -26.89
N VAL A 476 -0.11 22.64 -27.18
CA VAL A 476 -1.31 22.42 -26.37
C VAL A 476 -1.31 20.99 -25.91
N THR A 477 -1.28 20.79 -24.58
CA THR A 477 -1.25 19.47 -23.96
C THR A 477 -2.40 19.33 -23.00
N ILE A 478 -3.24 18.30 -23.18
CA ILE A 478 -4.28 17.90 -22.23
C ILE A 478 -3.72 16.76 -21.38
N ALA A 479 -3.71 16.91 -20.08
CA ALA A 479 -3.18 15.89 -19.15
C ALA A 479 -4.17 15.57 -18.05
N THR A 480 -4.33 14.29 -17.71
CA THR A 480 -5.00 13.89 -16.46
C THR A 480 -4.06 14.13 -15.28
N ASN A 481 -4.62 14.23 -14.06
CA ASN A 481 -3.91 14.61 -12.84
C ASN A 481 -2.58 13.91 -12.57
N MET A 482 -2.52 12.61 -12.88
CA MET A 482 -1.37 11.77 -12.57
C MET A 482 -0.35 11.76 -13.71
N ALA A 483 -0.75 12.18 -14.92
CA ALA A 483 0.13 12.16 -16.07
C ALA A 483 1.26 13.20 -15.92
N GLY A 484 2.48 12.74 -16.13
CA GLY A 484 3.68 13.57 -16.10
C GLY A 484 4.12 14.03 -14.70
N ARG A 485 3.67 13.40 -13.64
CA ARG A 485 4.17 13.66 -12.27
C ARG A 485 5.65 13.30 -12.16
N GLY A 486 6.43 14.14 -11.48
CA GLY A 486 7.88 13.94 -11.36
C GLY A 486 8.70 14.34 -12.59
N THR A 487 8.04 14.77 -13.69
CA THR A 487 8.72 15.24 -14.90
C THR A 487 8.65 16.78 -14.99
N ASP A 488 9.76 17.40 -15.32
CA ASP A 488 9.86 18.85 -15.46
C ASP A 488 9.46 19.30 -16.87
N ILE A 489 8.74 20.44 -16.97
CA ILE A 489 8.38 21.08 -18.24
C ILE A 489 9.36 22.23 -18.46
N LYS A 490 10.27 22.08 -19.39
CA LYS A 490 11.21 23.13 -19.79
C LYS A 490 10.55 24.03 -20.83
N LEU A 491 10.70 25.35 -20.64
CA LEU A 491 10.20 26.35 -21.60
C LEU A 491 11.10 26.42 -22.83
N GLY A 492 10.52 26.42 -24.02
CA GLY A 492 11.22 26.60 -25.27
C GLY A 492 11.70 28.06 -25.46
N GLU A 493 12.53 28.30 -26.46
CA GLU A 493 13.03 29.66 -26.78
C GLU A 493 11.90 30.64 -27.08
N GLY A 494 11.97 31.84 -26.49
CA GLY A 494 10.99 32.91 -26.67
C GLY A 494 9.66 32.73 -25.94
N VAL A 495 9.47 31.64 -25.21
CA VAL A 495 8.21 31.38 -24.47
C VAL A 495 8.09 32.23 -23.22
N VAL A 496 9.21 32.60 -22.61
CA VAL A 496 9.27 33.49 -21.44
C VAL A 496 8.65 34.86 -21.80
N GLU A 497 8.96 35.39 -22.98
CA GLU A 497 8.42 36.66 -23.47
C GLU A 497 6.90 36.60 -23.77
N LEU A 498 6.40 35.42 -24.06
CA LEU A 498 4.96 35.19 -24.28
C LEU A 498 4.17 35.01 -22.97
N GLY A 499 4.83 35.13 -21.81
CA GLY A 499 4.22 34.96 -20.49
C GLY A 499 4.35 33.58 -19.88
N GLY A 500 5.25 32.74 -20.43
CA GLY A 500 5.54 31.41 -19.92
C GLY A 500 4.41 30.40 -20.16
N LEU A 501 4.41 29.28 -19.41
CA LEU A 501 3.42 28.22 -19.52
C LEU A 501 2.08 28.68 -18.93
N CYS A 502 0.99 28.52 -19.72
CA CYS A 502 -0.38 28.67 -19.24
C CYS A 502 -0.92 27.34 -18.75
N VAL A 503 -1.44 27.29 -17.52
CA VAL A 503 -2.08 26.11 -16.93
C VAL A 503 -3.56 26.40 -16.72
N LEU A 504 -4.42 25.58 -17.32
CA LEU A 504 -5.88 25.66 -17.21
C LEU A 504 -6.39 24.41 -16.49
N GLY A 505 -7.10 24.57 -15.38
CA GLY A 505 -7.82 23.49 -14.73
C GLY A 505 -9.27 23.43 -15.20
N THR A 506 -9.74 22.27 -15.63
CA THR A 506 -11.15 22.09 -16.06
C THR A 506 -12.11 21.95 -14.88
N GLU A 507 -11.60 21.62 -13.71
CA GLU A 507 -12.33 21.43 -12.45
C GLU A 507 -11.39 21.60 -11.26
N ARG A 508 -11.94 21.77 -10.05
CA ARG A 508 -11.19 21.61 -8.80
C ARG A 508 -11.23 20.16 -8.35
N HIS A 509 -10.08 19.69 -7.92
CA HIS A 509 -9.93 18.33 -7.40
C HIS A 509 -10.54 18.17 -5.99
N GLU A 510 -10.65 16.94 -5.52
CA GLU A 510 -11.09 16.64 -4.15
C GLU A 510 -10.16 17.21 -3.06
N SER A 511 -8.89 17.43 -3.39
CA SER A 511 -7.87 18.00 -2.51
C SER A 511 -7.24 19.26 -3.09
N ARG A 512 -7.10 20.30 -2.26
CA ARG A 512 -6.38 21.54 -2.59
C ARG A 512 -4.93 21.30 -3.00
N ARG A 513 -4.34 20.28 -2.46
CA ARG A 513 -2.98 19.83 -2.73
C ARG A 513 -2.79 19.50 -4.22
N ILE A 514 -3.71 18.75 -4.81
CA ILE A 514 -3.64 18.37 -6.23
C ILE A 514 -3.79 19.61 -7.13
N ASP A 515 -4.65 20.56 -6.77
CA ASP A 515 -4.78 21.83 -7.47
C ASP A 515 -3.46 22.63 -7.44
N ASN A 516 -2.79 22.63 -6.27
CA ASN A 516 -1.49 23.32 -6.11
C ASN A 516 -0.37 22.63 -6.90
N GLN A 517 -0.40 21.29 -7.02
CA GLN A 517 0.52 20.54 -7.88
C GLN A 517 0.32 20.90 -9.36
N LEU A 518 -0.93 21.05 -9.80
CA LEU A 518 -1.25 21.46 -11.17
C LEU A 518 -0.75 22.90 -11.41
N ARG A 519 -1.04 23.87 -10.51
CA ARG A 519 -0.51 25.22 -10.60
C ARG A 519 1.02 25.25 -10.63
N GLY A 520 1.67 24.40 -9.83
CA GLY A 520 3.13 24.29 -9.73
C GLY A 520 3.81 23.77 -11.00
N ARG A 521 3.05 23.39 -12.03
CA ARG A 521 3.63 23.07 -13.34
C ARG A 521 4.14 24.32 -14.07
N SER A 522 3.65 25.51 -13.72
CA SER A 522 3.98 26.81 -14.32
C SER A 522 4.67 27.73 -13.32
N GLY A 523 5.46 28.68 -13.80
CA GLY A 523 6.13 29.72 -12.99
C GLY A 523 7.24 29.16 -12.12
N ARG A 524 8.15 28.36 -12.68
CA ARG A 524 9.27 27.71 -12.00
C ARG A 524 10.52 28.56 -12.11
N GLN A 525 11.39 28.51 -11.08
CA GLN A 525 12.70 29.19 -11.07
C GLN A 525 12.66 30.67 -11.47
N GLY A 526 11.58 31.39 -11.13
CA GLY A 526 11.40 32.79 -11.46
C GLY A 526 10.87 33.06 -12.87
N ASP A 527 10.46 32.01 -13.62
CA ASP A 527 9.81 32.20 -14.91
C ASP A 527 8.39 32.77 -14.75
N PRO A 528 7.90 33.55 -15.71
CA PRO A 528 6.50 33.95 -15.76
C PRO A 528 5.60 32.75 -15.99
N GLY A 529 4.35 32.87 -15.63
CA GLY A 529 3.35 31.84 -15.82
C GLY A 529 1.95 32.35 -15.51
N TYR A 530 0.97 31.58 -15.92
CA TYR A 530 -0.43 31.90 -15.68
C TYR A 530 -1.23 30.65 -15.33
N THR A 531 -2.09 30.75 -14.32
CA THR A 531 -2.99 29.64 -13.98
C THR A 531 -4.44 30.11 -13.81
N LYS A 532 -5.40 29.34 -14.28
CA LYS A 532 -6.83 29.63 -14.14
C LYS A 532 -7.64 28.34 -14.06
N PHE A 533 -8.65 28.30 -13.20
CA PHE A 533 -9.59 27.17 -13.09
C PHE A 533 -10.97 27.58 -13.61
N PHE A 534 -11.58 26.67 -14.37
CA PHE A 534 -12.92 26.79 -14.93
C PHE A 534 -13.82 25.77 -14.24
N LEU A 535 -14.88 26.23 -13.59
CA LEU A 535 -15.76 25.41 -12.76
C LEU A 535 -17.19 25.44 -13.30
N SER A 536 -17.97 24.41 -13.00
CA SER A 536 -19.40 24.38 -13.26
C SER A 536 -20.17 23.95 -12.01
N THR A 537 -21.42 24.40 -11.87
CA THR A 537 -22.32 23.91 -10.83
C THR A 537 -22.67 22.43 -11.03
N GLU A 538 -22.41 21.91 -12.23
CA GLU A 538 -22.61 20.52 -12.59
C GLU A 538 -21.37 19.65 -12.33
N ASP A 539 -20.24 20.21 -11.87
CA ASP A 539 -19.06 19.44 -11.49
C ASP A 539 -19.35 18.54 -10.28
N ASP A 540 -18.76 17.38 -10.20
CA ASP A 540 -19.05 16.38 -9.16
C ASP A 540 -18.81 16.90 -7.74
N LEU A 541 -17.75 17.68 -7.54
CA LEU A 541 -17.46 18.36 -6.28
C LEU A 541 -18.61 19.28 -5.87
N MET A 542 -19.17 20.03 -6.82
CA MET A 542 -20.27 20.95 -6.59
C MET A 542 -21.60 20.22 -6.37
N LYS A 543 -21.86 19.12 -7.08
CA LYS A 543 -23.05 18.29 -6.86
C LYS A 543 -23.08 17.64 -5.48
N ARG A 544 -21.94 17.10 -5.01
CA ARG A 544 -21.87 16.36 -3.72
C ARG A 544 -21.85 17.28 -2.51
N PHE A 545 -21.14 18.40 -2.60
CA PHE A 545 -20.83 19.27 -1.45
C PHE A 545 -21.32 20.70 -1.59
N GLY A 546 -21.87 21.07 -2.77
CA GLY A 546 -22.51 22.36 -2.97
C GLY A 546 -23.78 22.48 -2.13
N SER A 547 -23.81 23.45 -1.18
CA SER A 547 -24.99 23.66 -0.35
C SER A 547 -26.16 24.20 -1.20
N GLU A 548 -27.40 23.88 -0.80
CA GLU A 548 -28.62 24.46 -1.36
C GLU A 548 -28.58 26.00 -1.37
N ARG A 549 -27.96 26.60 -0.33
CA ARG A 549 -27.73 28.04 -0.23
C ARG A 549 -26.85 28.59 -1.35
N PHE A 550 -25.85 27.80 -1.80
CA PHE A 550 -24.97 28.17 -2.91
C PHE A 550 -25.74 28.20 -4.24
N LYS A 551 -26.58 27.19 -4.48
CA LYS A 551 -27.43 27.14 -5.68
C LYS A 551 -28.42 28.31 -5.71
N THR A 552 -29.00 28.65 -4.55
CA THR A 552 -29.92 29.79 -4.42
C THR A 552 -29.19 31.11 -4.65
N LEU A 553 -27.99 31.32 -4.11
CA LEU A 553 -27.16 32.50 -4.33
C LEU A 553 -26.79 32.69 -5.82
N LEU A 554 -26.40 31.61 -6.48
CA LEU A 554 -26.15 31.61 -7.92
C LEU A 554 -27.41 31.94 -8.73
N GLY A 555 -28.59 31.41 -8.37
CA GLY A 555 -29.87 31.74 -8.99
C GLY A 555 -30.24 33.23 -8.91
N PHE A 556 -29.87 33.92 -7.84
CA PHE A 556 -30.05 35.38 -7.70
C PHE A 556 -29.10 36.21 -8.58
N VAL A 557 -27.88 35.73 -8.84
CA VAL A 557 -26.86 36.44 -9.62
C VAL A 557 -27.06 36.26 -11.13
N VAL A 558 -27.63 35.12 -11.55
CA VAL A 558 -27.72 34.71 -12.98
C VAL A 558 -29.04 35.18 -13.68
N ASN A 559 -29.95 35.83 -12.98
CA ASN A 559 -31.20 36.34 -13.57
C ASN A 559 -30.97 37.50 -14.60
N GLN A 560 -30.29 37.20 -15.74
CA GLN A 560 -30.25 38.09 -16.91
C GLN A 560 -31.14 37.54 -18.02
N LYS A 561 -31.88 38.49 -18.66
CA LYS A 561 -32.98 38.20 -19.58
C LYS A 561 -32.58 37.65 -20.97
N ASP A 562 -31.26 37.49 -21.26
CA ASP A 562 -30.79 37.19 -22.66
C ASP A 562 -30.24 35.77 -22.86
N GLY A 563 -30.33 34.88 -21.89
CA GLY A 563 -29.89 33.48 -22.08
C GLY A 563 -28.38 33.27 -22.29
N SER A 564 -27.54 34.31 -22.24
CA SER A 564 -26.08 34.21 -22.28
C SER A 564 -25.56 33.96 -20.86
N GLU A 565 -24.86 32.85 -20.66
CA GLU A 565 -24.22 32.58 -19.40
C GLU A 565 -23.01 33.51 -19.20
N VAL A 566 -23.14 34.46 -18.26
CA VAL A 566 -22.02 35.34 -17.88
C VAL A 566 -21.13 34.63 -16.90
N PRO A 567 -19.82 34.53 -17.17
CA PRO A 567 -18.88 33.92 -16.21
C PRO A 567 -18.83 34.72 -14.89
N LEU A 568 -18.89 34.02 -13.78
CA LEU A 568 -18.85 34.62 -12.45
C LEU A 568 -17.42 34.53 -11.87
N GLU A 569 -16.75 35.68 -11.75
CA GLU A 569 -15.38 35.83 -11.22
C GLU A 569 -15.41 36.49 -9.83
N TYR A 570 -15.98 35.85 -8.83
CA TYR A 570 -15.99 36.39 -7.46
C TYR A 570 -15.14 35.56 -6.50
N LYS A 571 -14.21 36.17 -5.80
CA LYS A 571 -13.37 35.53 -4.76
C LYS A 571 -14.15 34.79 -3.68
N MET A 572 -15.42 35.18 -3.45
CA MET A 572 -16.30 34.51 -2.50
C MET A 572 -16.61 33.07 -2.92
N PHE A 573 -16.76 32.81 -4.21
CA PHE A 573 -17.06 31.47 -4.73
C PHE A 573 -15.84 30.54 -4.62
N SER A 574 -14.62 31.03 -4.89
CA SER A 574 -13.40 30.24 -4.66
C SER A 574 -13.27 29.79 -3.20
N LYS A 575 -13.57 30.67 -2.22
CA LYS A 575 -13.59 30.30 -0.79
C LYS A 575 -14.63 29.23 -0.45
N PHE A 576 -15.76 29.24 -1.15
CA PHE A 576 -16.82 28.25 -0.95
C PHE A 576 -16.34 26.87 -1.45
N VAL A 577 -15.71 26.81 -2.61
CA VAL A 577 -15.13 25.58 -3.17
C VAL A 577 -14.02 25.07 -2.25
N GLU A 578 -13.14 25.93 -1.75
CA GLU A 578 -12.11 25.55 -0.76
C GLU A 578 -12.71 24.97 0.53
N SER A 579 -13.86 25.49 0.98
CA SER A 579 -14.56 24.94 2.15
C SER A 579 -15.10 23.53 1.87
N ALA A 580 -15.62 23.28 0.68
CA ALA A 580 -16.05 21.96 0.25
C ALA A 580 -14.87 20.96 0.18
N GLN A 581 -13.74 21.39 -0.40
CA GLN A 581 -12.51 20.59 -0.43
C GLN A 581 -12.01 20.24 0.98
N LYS A 582 -11.97 21.21 1.91
CA LYS A 582 -11.59 20.96 3.33
C LYS A 582 -12.49 19.92 4.00
N LYS A 583 -13.78 19.91 3.69
CA LYS A 583 -14.70 18.91 4.23
C LYS A 583 -14.40 17.51 3.69
N ILE A 584 -14.05 17.41 2.40
CA ILE A 584 -13.66 16.13 1.77
C ILE A 584 -12.32 15.65 2.34
N GLU A 585 -11.33 16.55 2.44
CA GLU A 585 -10.03 16.27 3.05
C GLU A 585 -10.21 15.70 4.47
N GLY A 586 -11.07 16.32 5.30
CA GLY A 586 -11.41 15.83 6.64
C GLY A 586 -12.05 14.44 6.63
N ASN A 587 -13.05 14.18 5.78
CA ASN A 587 -13.66 12.85 5.66
C ASN A 587 -12.66 11.78 5.21
N ASN A 588 -11.75 12.16 4.31
CA ASN A 588 -10.70 11.25 3.84
C ASN A 588 -9.67 10.97 4.94
N TYR A 589 -9.31 11.98 5.75
CA TYR A 589 -8.46 11.81 6.93
C TYR A 589 -9.09 10.84 7.94
N ASP A 590 -10.37 11.06 8.30
CA ASP A 590 -11.09 10.18 9.22
C ASP A 590 -11.12 8.73 8.71
N SER A 591 -11.33 8.54 7.41
CA SER A 591 -11.31 7.22 6.78
C SER A 591 -9.93 6.54 6.89
N ARG A 592 -8.82 7.27 6.62
CA ARG A 592 -7.46 6.74 6.77
C ARG A 592 -7.11 6.45 8.23
N GLU A 593 -7.52 7.32 9.14
CA GLU A 593 -7.34 7.11 10.59
C GLU A 593 -8.06 5.85 11.07
N GLN A 594 -9.29 5.61 10.58
CA GLN A 594 -10.00 4.36 10.89
C GLN A 594 -9.26 3.13 10.38
N VAL A 595 -8.80 3.15 9.12
CA VAL A 595 -8.00 2.04 8.57
C VAL A 595 -6.78 1.75 9.45
N LEU A 596 -6.06 2.80 9.86
CA LEU A 596 -4.91 2.67 10.74
C LEU A 596 -5.27 2.08 12.11
N LYS A 597 -6.36 2.55 12.75
CA LYS A 597 -6.81 2.05 14.06
C LYS A 597 -7.14 0.56 14.04
N TYR A 598 -7.75 0.07 12.97
CA TYR A 598 -8.01 -1.37 12.80
C TYR A 598 -6.72 -2.16 12.53
N ASP A 599 -5.82 -1.64 11.68
CA ASP A 599 -4.55 -2.33 11.39
C ASP A 599 -3.57 -2.30 12.58
N GLU A 600 -3.70 -1.34 13.50
CA GLU A 600 -2.88 -1.26 14.72
C GLU A 600 -3.06 -2.50 15.63
N VAL A 601 -4.24 -3.10 15.63
CA VAL A 601 -4.51 -4.37 16.34
C VAL A 601 -3.71 -5.50 15.70
N LEU A 602 -3.81 -5.62 14.37
CA LEU A 602 -3.05 -6.61 13.60
C LEU A 602 -1.53 -6.36 13.67
N ARG A 603 -1.08 -5.10 13.72
CA ARG A 603 0.33 -4.75 13.83
C ARG A 603 0.98 -5.37 15.06
N LYS A 604 0.34 -5.22 16.24
CA LYS A 604 0.84 -5.79 17.49
C LYS A 604 0.93 -7.33 17.44
N GLN A 605 -0.09 -7.96 16.87
CA GLN A 605 -0.14 -9.41 16.70
C GLN A 605 0.92 -9.89 15.69
N ARG A 606 1.08 -9.15 14.59
CA ARG A 606 2.10 -9.41 13.55
C ARG A 606 3.51 -9.34 14.13
N GLU A 607 3.82 -8.32 14.92
CA GLU A 607 5.13 -8.17 15.56
C GLU A 607 5.49 -9.38 16.43
N ILE A 608 4.52 -9.91 17.18
CA ILE A 608 4.73 -11.10 18.03
C ILE A 608 5.00 -12.34 17.14
N ILE A 609 4.14 -12.60 16.17
CA ILE A 609 4.26 -13.80 15.31
C ILE A 609 5.49 -13.72 14.41
N TYR A 610 5.76 -12.57 13.80
CA TYR A 610 6.94 -12.39 12.95
C TYR A 610 8.23 -12.43 13.78
N GLY A 611 8.23 -11.92 15.03
CA GLY A 611 9.33 -12.09 15.97
C GLY A 611 9.61 -13.56 16.26
N GLN A 612 8.59 -14.33 16.64
CA GLN A 612 8.73 -15.78 16.87
C GLN A 612 9.20 -16.52 15.59
N ARG A 613 8.68 -16.13 14.43
CA ARG A 613 9.09 -16.73 13.17
C ARG A 613 10.55 -16.44 12.83
N ASN A 614 11.02 -15.22 13.09
CA ASN A 614 12.41 -14.84 12.93
C ASN A 614 13.31 -15.65 13.89
N ASP A 615 12.90 -15.82 15.17
CA ASP A 615 13.63 -16.67 16.12
C ASP A 615 13.81 -18.11 15.59
N ILE A 616 12.76 -18.69 14.99
CA ILE A 616 12.83 -20.02 14.38
C ILE A 616 13.79 -20.05 13.18
N LEU A 617 13.82 -19.00 12.36
CA LEU A 617 14.68 -18.93 11.17
C LEU A 617 16.16 -18.71 11.53
N PHE A 618 16.43 -17.80 12.48
CA PHE A 618 17.78 -17.31 12.77
C PHE A 618 18.49 -18.10 13.85
N TYR A 619 17.80 -18.61 14.87
CA TYR A 619 18.45 -19.43 15.91
C TYR A 619 18.83 -20.80 15.37
N ASP A 620 20.03 -21.23 15.69
CA ASP A 620 20.52 -22.55 15.30
C ASP A 620 19.85 -23.67 16.12
N ASP A 621 19.63 -23.44 17.42
CA ASP A 621 18.90 -24.34 18.32
C ASP A 621 17.60 -23.69 18.82
N ILE A 622 16.47 -24.23 18.42
CA ILE A 622 15.12 -23.79 18.81
C ILE A 622 14.49 -24.69 19.89
N THR A 623 15.25 -25.67 20.43
CA THR A 623 14.78 -26.59 21.49
C THR A 623 14.24 -25.85 22.72
N PRO A 624 14.84 -24.74 23.20
CA PRO A 624 14.28 -23.98 24.31
C PRO A 624 12.89 -23.39 24.01
N ILE A 625 12.65 -22.91 22.79
CA ILE A 625 11.36 -22.36 22.36
C ILE A 625 10.31 -23.48 22.40
N ILE A 626 10.61 -24.62 21.80
CA ILE A 626 9.74 -25.79 21.77
C ILE A 626 9.43 -26.30 23.18
N THR A 627 10.44 -26.39 24.04
CA THR A 627 10.24 -26.84 25.43
C THR A 627 9.30 -25.91 26.20
N LYS A 628 9.38 -24.60 25.97
CA LYS A 628 8.46 -23.61 26.55
C LYS A 628 7.01 -23.84 26.05
N MET A 629 6.82 -24.08 24.74
CA MET A 629 5.51 -24.38 24.15
C MET A 629 4.94 -25.68 24.72
N MET A 630 5.74 -26.76 24.83
CA MET A 630 5.35 -28.02 25.42
C MET A 630 4.91 -27.87 26.87
N LYS A 631 5.64 -27.06 27.67
CA LYS A 631 5.27 -26.76 29.05
C LYS A 631 3.89 -26.09 29.12
N SER A 632 3.69 -25.04 28.34
CA SER A 632 2.42 -24.31 28.28
C SER A 632 1.26 -25.24 27.88
N THR A 633 1.49 -26.12 26.90
CA THR A 633 0.49 -27.12 26.47
C THR A 633 0.20 -28.14 27.58
N CYS A 634 1.22 -28.69 28.27
CA CYS A 634 1.02 -29.64 29.37
C CYS A 634 0.23 -29.00 30.53
N ASP A 635 0.54 -27.76 30.89
CA ASP A 635 -0.16 -27.01 31.93
C ASP A 635 -1.64 -26.83 31.56
N ARG A 636 -1.96 -26.43 30.29
CA ARG A 636 -3.34 -26.30 29.79
C ARG A 636 -4.10 -27.63 29.75
N LEU A 637 -3.46 -28.72 29.32
CA LEU A 637 -4.08 -30.05 29.27
C LEU A 637 -4.52 -30.51 30.67
N VAL A 638 -3.68 -30.32 31.67
CA VAL A 638 -4.04 -30.65 33.07
C VAL A 638 -5.14 -29.71 33.56
N HIS A 639 -5.00 -28.42 33.31
CA HIS A 639 -6.00 -27.43 33.74
C HIS A 639 -7.40 -27.63 33.10
N SER A 640 -7.47 -28.21 31.89
CA SER A 640 -8.73 -28.52 31.22
C SER A 640 -9.55 -29.59 31.91
N VAL A 641 -8.91 -30.43 32.74
CA VAL A 641 -9.55 -31.58 33.42
C VAL A 641 -9.66 -31.32 34.93
N MET A 642 -8.72 -30.61 35.55
CA MET A 642 -8.71 -30.40 36.98
C MET A 642 -8.05 -29.08 37.39
N ASP A 643 -8.26 -28.66 38.64
CA ASP A 643 -7.49 -27.56 39.23
C ASP A 643 -6.07 -28.03 39.52
N ILE A 644 -5.08 -27.31 38.98
CA ILE A 644 -3.66 -27.65 39.01
C ILE A 644 -3.09 -27.83 40.44
N ASN A 645 -3.74 -27.21 41.41
CA ASN A 645 -3.35 -27.29 42.83
C ASN A 645 -3.97 -28.48 43.58
N LYS A 646 -4.91 -29.20 42.99
CA LYS A 646 -5.57 -30.35 43.57
C LYS A 646 -4.86 -31.67 43.24
N VAL A 647 -5.17 -32.71 43.97
CA VAL A 647 -4.71 -34.08 43.66
C VAL A 647 -5.66 -34.67 42.65
N ILE A 648 -5.12 -35.30 41.61
CA ILE A 648 -5.92 -35.92 40.51
C ILE A 648 -6.75 -37.08 41.05
N THR A 649 -8.01 -37.10 40.66
CA THR A 649 -8.90 -38.24 40.91
C THR A 649 -8.75 -39.30 39.83
N VAL A 650 -9.24 -40.52 40.07
CA VAL A 650 -9.23 -41.62 39.07
C VAL A 650 -10.07 -41.27 37.86
N GLU A 651 -11.17 -40.49 38.04
CA GLU A 651 -12.02 -40.04 36.96
C GLU A 651 -11.32 -38.97 36.10
N ASP A 652 -10.65 -37.99 36.75
CA ASP A 652 -9.92 -36.93 36.03
C ASP A 652 -8.70 -37.52 35.30
N ALA A 653 -8.03 -38.52 35.89
CA ALA A 653 -6.94 -39.24 35.22
C ALA A 653 -7.41 -39.98 33.96
N LYS A 654 -8.57 -40.62 33.99
CA LYS A 654 -9.17 -41.23 32.78
C LYS A 654 -9.46 -40.19 31.71
N LYS A 655 -10.11 -39.07 32.05
CA LYS A 655 -10.40 -37.99 31.13
C LYS A 655 -9.11 -37.43 30.53
N LEU A 656 -8.09 -37.22 31.35
CA LEU A 656 -6.78 -36.72 30.87
C LEU A 656 -6.14 -37.70 29.88
N LEU A 657 -6.15 -38.99 30.18
CA LEU A 657 -5.62 -40.01 29.28
C LEU A 657 -6.39 -40.08 27.94
N GLU A 658 -7.71 -39.97 27.92
CA GLU A 658 -8.52 -39.91 26.68
C GLU A 658 -8.14 -38.68 25.82
N ILE A 659 -7.65 -37.58 26.43
CA ILE A 659 -7.22 -36.41 25.72
C ILE A 659 -5.78 -36.54 25.20
N VAL A 660 -4.85 -37.11 26.01
CA VAL A 660 -3.43 -37.08 25.69
C VAL A 660 -2.94 -38.31 24.95
N ASP A 661 -3.50 -39.49 25.26
CA ASP A 661 -3.02 -40.76 24.70
C ASP A 661 -3.48 -40.95 23.26
N GLY A 662 -2.56 -41.31 22.38
CA GLY A 662 -2.81 -41.42 20.95
C GLY A 662 -3.02 -40.06 20.21
N LYS A 663 -3.18 -38.94 20.91
CA LYS A 663 -3.33 -37.59 20.30
C LYS A 663 -2.08 -36.70 20.46
N TYR A 664 -1.61 -36.52 21.69
CA TYR A 664 -0.40 -35.76 21.99
C TYR A 664 0.83 -36.67 22.15
N PHE A 665 0.62 -37.91 22.55
CA PHE A 665 1.65 -38.91 22.72
C PHE A 665 1.34 -40.17 21.89
N PRO A 666 2.33 -40.99 21.59
CA PRO A 666 2.09 -42.32 21.04
C PRO A 666 1.15 -43.13 21.96
N LEU A 667 0.34 -44.05 21.38
CA LEU A 667 -0.62 -44.84 22.13
C LEU A 667 0.07 -45.70 23.19
N GLY A 668 -0.39 -45.63 24.43
CA GLY A 668 0.18 -46.40 25.58
C GLY A 668 1.52 -45.84 26.09
N TYR A 669 1.95 -44.65 25.66
CA TYR A 669 3.20 -44.08 26.10
C TYR A 669 3.14 -43.44 27.50
N ILE A 670 1.95 -43.05 27.93
CA ILE A 670 1.70 -42.45 29.24
C ILE A 670 1.29 -43.53 30.22
N ASP A 671 2.05 -43.75 31.29
CA ASP A 671 1.73 -44.72 32.34
C ASP A 671 0.66 -44.15 33.29
N PRO A 672 -0.53 -44.74 33.37
CA PRO A 672 -1.60 -44.29 34.26
C PRO A 672 -1.22 -44.26 35.74
N GLU A 673 -0.36 -45.19 36.19
CA GLU A 673 0.04 -45.28 37.60
C GLU A 673 0.90 -44.09 38.03
N GLN A 674 1.64 -43.50 37.09
CA GLN A 674 2.52 -42.36 37.34
C GLN A 674 1.78 -41.02 37.47
N ILE A 675 0.53 -40.93 37.14
CA ILE A 675 -0.31 -39.72 37.26
C ILE A 675 -1.27 -39.80 38.44
N LEU A 676 -1.64 -40.99 38.92
CA LEU A 676 -2.56 -41.16 40.04
C LEU A 676 -1.98 -40.63 41.36
N ASN A 677 -2.82 -40.03 42.22
CA ASN A 677 -2.49 -39.47 43.53
C ASN A 677 -1.42 -38.34 43.54
N LYS A 678 -1.16 -37.72 42.38
CA LYS A 678 -0.27 -36.58 42.24
C LYS A 678 -1.06 -35.30 42.16
N LYS A 679 -0.43 -34.16 42.51
CA LYS A 679 -0.99 -32.83 42.27
C LYS A 679 -0.97 -32.53 40.76
N GLY A 680 -1.86 -31.66 40.31
CA GLY A 680 -1.89 -31.26 38.90
C GLY A 680 -0.56 -30.69 38.42
N THR A 681 0.18 -29.94 39.27
CA THR A 681 1.53 -29.45 38.93
C THR A 681 2.52 -30.58 38.66
N GLU A 682 2.49 -31.65 39.48
CA GLU A 682 3.36 -32.84 39.33
C GLU A 682 2.96 -33.67 38.06
N VAL A 683 1.66 -33.69 37.74
CA VAL A 683 1.17 -34.35 36.54
C VAL A 683 1.61 -33.59 35.28
N ALA A 684 1.54 -32.23 35.29
CA ALA A 684 2.03 -31.41 34.19
C ALA A 684 3.54 -31.54 33.98
N GLU A 685 4.31 -31.59 35.06
CA GLU A 685 5.76 -31.84 35.04
C GLU A 685 6.08 -33.23 34.48
N TYR A 686 5.32 -34.25 34.87
CA TYR A 686 5.47 -35.60 34.32
C TYR A 686 5.21 -35.64 32.81
N LEU A 687 4.12 -35.00 32.33
CA LEU A 687 3.83 -34.89 30.89
C LEU A 687 4.93 -34.16 30.15
N LEU A 688 5.43 -33.05 30.72
CA LEU A 688 6.54 -32.31 30.14
C LEU A 688 7.81 -33.15 30.04
N GLN A 689 8.10 -33.96 31.09
CA GLN A 689 9.25 -34.85 31.06
C GLN A 689 9.09 -35.89 29.94
N ARG A 690 7.90 -36.47 29.77
CA ARG A 690 7.63 -37.40 28.65
C ARG A 690 7.82 -36.76 27.27
N CYS A 691 7.44 -35.46 27.09
CA CYS A 691 7.76 -34.70 25.88
C CYS A 691 9.28 -34.58 25.66
N LYS A 692 10.04 -34.25 26.72
CA LYS A 692 11.50 -34.15 26.64
C LYS A 692 12.15 -35.48 26.31
N ASP A 693 11.67 -36.58 26.88
CA ASP A 693 12.19 -37.94 26.61
C ASP A 693 11.99 -38.29 25.10
N LEU A 694 10.84 -37.93 24.50
CA LEU A 694 10.60 -38.10 23.07
C LEU A 694 11.51 -37.23 22.20
N LEU A 695 11.82 -36.00 22.62
CA LEU A 695 12.76 -35.12 21.92
C LEU A 695 14.19 -35.70 21.97
N GLU A 696 14.65 -36.17 23.14
CA GLU A 696 15.99 -36.76 23.32
C GLU A 696 16.13 -38.06 22.52
N ASP A 697 15.13 -38.95 22.54
CA ASP A 697 15.07 -40.17 21.71
C ASP A 697 15.22 -39.86 20.20
N LYS A 698 14.59 -38.78 19.73
CA LYS A 698 14.72 -38.35 18.33
C LYS A 698 16.11 -37.73 18.07
N LYS A 699 16.65 -36.98 19.01
CA LYS A 699 17.99 -36.39 18.87
C LYS A 699 19.08 -37.46 18.84
N GLU A 700 18.94 -38.56 19.60
CA GLU A 700 19.89 -39.67 19.59
C GLU A 700 19.80 -40.50 18.29
N LYS A 701 18.60 -40.65 17.72
CA LYS A 701 18.37 -41.49 16.54
C LYS A 701 18.76 -40.87 15.22
N PHE A 702 18.83 -39.51 15.14
CA PHE A 702 19.05 -38.81 13.90
C PHE A 702 20.25 -37.88 13.97
N PRO A 703 20.97 -37.62 12.84
CA PRO A 703 22.03 -36.65 12.77
C PRO A 703 21.52 -35.24 13.18
N GLU A 704 22.34 -34.50 13.91
CA GLU A 704 21.99 -33.18 14.46
C GLU A 704 21.40 -32.22 13.40
N PRO A 705 21.94 -32.10 12.17
CA PRO A 705 21.34 -31.23 11.15
C PRO A 705 19.91 -31.64 10.75
N VAL A 706 19.65 -32.95 10.66
CA VAL A 706 18.32 -33.48 10.30
C VAL A 706 17.32 -33.22 11.42
N TYR A 707 17.72 -33.40 12.67
CA TYR A 707 16.92 -33.13 13.84
C TYR A 707 16.55 -31.65 13.94
N LYS A 708 17.51 -30.74 13.80
CA LYS A 708 17.27 -29.30 13.81
C LYS A 708 16.34 -28.86 12.68
N GLU A 709 16.54 -29.39 11.48
CA GLU A 709 15.68 -29.11 10.33
C GLU A 709 14.25 -29.62 10.56
N PHE A 710 14.07 -30.82 11.10
CA PHE A 710 12.78 -31.38 11.47
C PHE A 710 11.98 -30.45 12.38
N LEU A 711 12.61 -29.93 13.45
CA LEU A 711 11.95 -29.00 14.37
C LEU A 711 11.52 -27.72 13.68
N LYS A 712 12.39 -27.14 12.83
CA LYS A 712 12.11 -25.92 12.07
C LYS A 712 10.99 -26.11 11.06
N VAL A 713 10.98 -27.23 10.32
CA VAL A 713 9.93 -27.56 9.34
C VAL A 713 8.55 -27.59 9.98
N ILE A 714 8.43 -28.30 11.10
CA ILE A 714 7.13 -28.43 11.79
C ILE A 714 6.68 -27.06 12.31
N LEU A 715 7.57 -26.35 13.04
CA LEU A 715 7.18 -25.13 13.71
C LEU A 715 6.82 -24.02 12.74
N LEU A 716 7.60 -23.82 11.66
CA LEU A 716 7.27 -22.87 10.61
C LEU A 716 5.92 -23.19 9.95
N ARG A 717 5.68 -24.46 9.61
CA ARG A 717 4.43 -24.87 8.98
C ARG A 717 3.22 -24.61 9.87
N VAL A 718 3.33 -24.91 11.16
CA VAL A 718 2.23 -24.70 12.12
C VAL A 718 1.98 -23.19 12.29
N VAL A 719 3.03 -22.39 12.54
CA VAL A 719 2.91 -20.94 12.71
C VAL A 719 2.30 -20.29 11.46
N ASP A 720 2.83 -20.59 10.27
CA ASP A 720 2.36 -19.99 9.01
C ASP A 720 0.90 -20.36 8.71
N THR A 721 0.51 -21.63 8.95
CA THR A 721 -0.88 -22.07 8.73
C THR A 721 -1.87 -21.30 9.60
N TYR A 722 -1.62 -21.27 10.92
CA TYR A 722 -2.52 -20.61 11.86
C TYR A 722 -2.52 -19.09 11.69
N TRP A 723 -1.36 -18.47 11.37
CA TRP A 723 -1.28 -17.04 11.13
C TRP A 723 -2.07 -16.60 9.89
N MET A 724 -1.99 -17.35 8.79
CA MET A 724 -2.77 -17.05 7.60
C MET A 724 -4.29 -17.20 7.84
N ASP A 725 -4.70 -18.23 8.60
CA ASP A 725 -6.10 -18.41 8.98
C ASP A 725 -6.59 -17.27 9.90
N HIS A 726 -5.71 -16.77 10.77
CA HIS A 726 -6.03 -15.65 11.65
C HIS A 726 -6.21 -14.34 10.91
N ILE A 727 -5.32 -13.99 9.96
CA ILE A 727 -5.45 -12.77 9.15
C ILE A 727 -6.80 -12.76 8.43
N ASP A 728 -7.18 -13.88 7.85
CA ASP A 728 -8.44 -14.03 7.14
C ASP A 728 -9.63 -13.85 8.10
N SER A 729 -9.61 -14.55 9.25
CA SER A 729 -10.62 -14.40 10.31
C SER A 729 -10.72 -12.97 10.87
N MET A 730 -9.63 -12.25 10.97
CA MET A 730 -9.63 -10.84 11.40
C MET A 730 -10.20 -9.91 10.31
N SER A 731 -10.01 -10.25 9.04
CA SER A 731 -10.64 -9.52 7.92
C SER A 731 -12.16 -9.70 7.94
N GLU A 732 -12.65 -10.93 8.15
CA GLU A 732 -14.07 -11.21 8.32
C GLU A 732 -14.65 -10.51 9.55
N LEU A 733 -13.95 -10.56 10.68
CA LEU A 733 -14.36 -9.88 11.92
C LEU A 733 -14.51 -8.37 11.71
N ARG A 734 -13.58 -7.72 10.97
CA ARG A 734 -13.66 -6.29 10.67
C ARG A 734 -14.95 -5.91 9.93
N GLN A 735 -15.46 -6.79 9.08
CA GLN A 735 -16.73 -6.57 8.39
C GLN A 735 -17.91 -6.77 9.33
N ALA A 736 -17.88 -7.83 10.14
CA ALA A 736 -18.95 -8.17 11.07
C ALA A 736 -19.18 -7.11 12.15
N VAL A 737 -18.12 -6.56 12.74
CA VAL A 737 -18.26 -5.55 13.81
C VAL A 737 -18.84 -4.22 13.30
N ARG A 738 -18.75 -3.92 12.01
CA ARG A 738 -19.41 -2.73 11.43
C ARG A 738 -20.93 -2.79 11.61
N LEU A 739 -21.52 -3.97 11.59
CA LEU A 739 -22.96 -4.17 11.79
C LEU A 739 -23.37 -3.98 13.23
N GLN A 740 -22.48 -4.19 14.19
CA GLN A 740 -22.76 -4.00 15.62
C GLN A 740 -22.93 -2.52 15.99
N SER A 741 -22.57 -1.58 15.10
CA SER A 741 -22.91 -0.16 15.29
C SER A 741 -24.41 0.09 15.39
N TYR A 742 -25.24 -0.74 14.77
CA TYR A 742 -26.71 -0.69 14.93
C TYR A 742 -27.17 -1.07 16.35
N ALA A 743 -26.40 -1.88 17.06
CA ALA A 743 -26.63 -2.25 18.46
C ALA A 743 -26.02 -1.23 19.47
N GLN A 744 -25.65 -0.03 19.01
CA GLN A 744 -25.00 1.05 19.79
C GLN A 744 -23.68 0.65 20.46
N LYS A 745 -23.02 -0.41 20.01
CA LYS A 745 -21.68 -0.80 20.44
C LYS A 745 -20.62 -0.08 19.61
N ASN A 746 -19.45 0.18 20.20
CA ASN A 746 -18.33 0.76 19.48
C ASN A 746 -17.61 -0.35 18.64
N PRO A 747 -17.68 -0.29 17.30
CA PRO A 747 -17.13 -1.36 16.46
C PRO A 747 -15.63 -1.59 16.66
N LEU A 748 -14.85 -0.54 16.91
CA LEU A 748 -13.39 -0.67 17.11
C LEU A 748 -13.08 -1.40 18.41
N ARG A 749 -13.83 -1.11 19.49
CA ARG A 749 -13.63 -1.78 20.79
C ARG A 749 -13.98 -3.25 20.70
N GLU A 750 -15.12 -3.60 20.09
CA GLU A 750 -15.51 -5.00 19.85
C GLU A 750 -14.47 -5.74 19.00
N TYR A 751 -13.92 -5.07 17.96
CA TYR A 751 -12.85 -5.63 17.16
C TYR A 751 -11.58 -5.91 17.97
N GLN A 752 -11.23 -5.02 18.90
CA GLN A 752 -10.08 -5.19 19.78
C GLN A 752 -10.26 -6.36 20.77
N GLU A 753 -11.43 -6.42 21.42
CA GLU A 753 -11.76 -7.46 22.43
C GLU A 753 -11.82 -8.84 21.78
N ILE A 754 -12.61 -9.01 20.73
CA ILE A 754 -12.74 -10.30 20.00
C ILE A 754 -11.42 -10.68 19.30
N GLY A 755 -10.72 -9.68 18.76
CA GLY A 755 -9.42 -9.90 18.10
C GLY A 755 -8.34 -10.37 19.08
N PHE A 756 -8.39 -9.93 20.34
CA PHE A 756 -7.51 -10.40 21.40
C PHE A 756 -7.82 -11.86 21.77
N GLU A 757 -9.07 -12.22 21.99
CA GLU A 757 -9.50 -13.60 22.28
C GLU A 757 -9.12 -14.57 21.15
N LYS A 758 -9.34 -14.15 19.89
CA LYS A 758 -8.91 -14.94 18.71
C LYS A 758 -7.40 -15.13 18.66
N PHE A 759 -6.62 -14.11 19.04
CA PHE A 759 -5.17 -14.20 19.06
C PHE A 759 -4.64 -15.11 20.18
N GLU A 760 -5.23 -15.06 21.38
CA GLU A 760 -4.92 -16.00 22.45
C GLU A 760 -5.20 -17.44 22.02
N THR A 761 -6.35 -17.68 21.39
CA THR A 761 -6.69 -18.98 20.83
C THR A 761 -5.70 -19.43 19.74
N LEU A 762 -5.25 -18.53 18.88
CA LEU A 762 -4.22 -18.78 17.87
C LEU A 762 -2.93 -19.29 18.53
N VAL A 763 -2.43 -18.59 19.55
CA VAL A 763 -1.17 -18.93 20.25
C VAL A 763 -1.31 -20.30 20.90
N CYS A 764 -2.43 -20.56 21.59
CA CYS A 764 -2.71 -21.88 22.18
C CYS A 764 -2.70 -22.99 21.13
N ASN A 765 -3.37 -22.78 19.99
CA ASN A 765 -3.42 -23.78 18.92
C ASN A 765 -2.05 -24.04 18.28
N ILE A 766 -1.22 -23.02 18.12
CA ILE A 766 0.18 -23.16 17.65
C ILE A 766 0.97 -24.05 18.61
N GLU A 767 0.93 -23.77 19.93
CA GLU A 767 1.64 -24.53 20.94
C GLU A 767 1.17 -25.98 21.00
N ASP A 768 -0.14 -26.19 20.96
CA ASP A 768 -0.77 -27.52 21.01
C ASP A 768 -0.40 -28.37 19.79
N ASP A 769 -0.53 -27.84 18.59
CA ASP A 769 -0.24 -28.59 17.36
C ASP A 769 1.27 -28.77 17.15
N ALA A 770 2.09 -27.78 17.52
CA ALA A 770 3.54 -27.96 17.56
C ALA A 770 3.92 -29.13 18.48
N THR A 771 3.36 -29.19 19.68
CA THR A 771 3.59 -30.30 20.65
C THR A 771 3.13 -31.64 20.09
N LYS A 772 1.91 -31.70 19.52
CA LYS A 772 1.38 -32.95 18.91
C LYS A 772 2.26 -33.44 17.76
N PHE A 773 2.58 -32.58 16.82
CA PHE A 773 3.35 -32.98 15.64
C PHE A 773 4.78 -33.36 16.00
N ILE A 774 5.45 -32.60 16.88
CA ILE A 774 6.81 -32.90 17.32
C ILE A 774 6.87 -34.23 18.06
N ASN A 775 5.90 -34.53 18.94
CA ASN A 775 5.88 -35.78 19.68
C ASN A 775 5.61 -36.99 18.77
N ARG A 776 4.69 -36.86 17.81
CA ARG A 776 4.17 -37.98 17.02
C ARG A 776 4.81 -38.20 15.65
N ALA A 777 5.34 -37.15 15.03
CA ALA A 777 5.90 -37.25 13.69
C ALA A 777 7.12 -38.16 13.65
N GLN A 778 7.21 -38.96 12.60
CA GLN A 778 8.39 -39.75 12.27
C GLN A 778 9.29 -38.91 11.35
N ILE A 779 10.59 -38.89 11.63
CA ILE A 779 11.55 -38.15 10.82
C ILE A 779 11.86 -39.00 9.57
N GLN A 780 11.73 -38.42 8.39
CA GLN A 780 12.10 -39.00 7.11
C GLN A 780 13.45 -38.41 6.64
N ASP A 781 14.25 -39.18 5.92
CA ASP A 781 15.60 -38.77 5.48
C ASP A 781 15.62 -37.62 4.48
N ASN A 782 14.47 -37.25 3.89
CA ASN A 782 14.35 -36.23 2.86
C ASN A 782 13.39 -35.11 3.27
N LEU A 783 13.66 -34.46 4.40
CA LEU A 783 12.87 -33.33 4.92
C LEU A 783 13.16 -32.08 4.11
N GLN A 784 12.11 -31.56 3.44
CA GLN A 784 12.15 -30.23 2.78
C GLN A 784 11.08 -29.32 3.37
N ARG A 785 11.44 -28.06 3.56
CA ARG A 785 10.46 -27.02 3.95
C ARG A 785 9.57 -26.74 2.76
N GLU A 786 8.25 -26.66 2.99
CA GLU A 786 7.28 -26.25 1.98
C GLU A 786 6.62 -24.94 2.39
N GLN A 787 6.49 -24.03 1.45
CA GLN A 787 5.64 -22.85 1.67
C GLN A 787 4.18 -23.25 1.75
N VAL A 788 3.49 -22.78 2.78
CA VAL A 788 2.06 -23.03 2.99
C VAL A 788 1.23 -22.32 1.93
N ALA A 789 1.60 -21.10 1.57
CA ALA A 789 0.96 -20.32 0.52
C ALA A 789 1.59 -20.63 -0.84
N LYS A 790 0.84 -21.29 -1.73
CA LYS A 790 1.24 -21.54 -3.14
C LYS A 790 0.45 -20.60 -4.06
N ASN A 791 1.07 -20.17 -5.20
CA ASN A 791 0.43 -19.32 -6.21
C ASN A 791 -0.10 -17.98 -5.67
N THR A 792 0.72 -17.25 -4.94
CA THR A 792 0.37 -15.95 -4.36
C THR A 792 0.34 -14.83 -5.39
N VAL A 793 -0.59 -13.89 -5.25
CA VAL A 793 -0.73 -12.68 -6.09
C VAL A 793 -0.67 -11.45 -5.18
N ALA A 794 0.18 -10.49 -5.51
CA ALA A 794 0.31 -9.23 -4.78
C ALA A 794 -0.64 -8.18 -5.39
N SER A 795 -1.36 -7.42 -4.54
CA SER A 795 -2.29 -6.36 -4.94
C SER A 795 -2.18 -5.16 -3.98
N SER A 796 -2.09 -3.96 -4.55
CA SER A 796 -2.04 -2.69 -3.80
C SER A 796 -3.35 -1.88 -3.86
N GLY A 797 -4.45 -2.48 -4.33
CA GLY A 797 -5.74 -1.79 -4.48
C GLY A 797 -5.83 -0.80 -5.65
N LYS A 798 -4.71 -0.44 -6.26
CA LYS A 798 -4.65 0.22 -7.57
C LYS A 798 -4.21 -0.83 -8.59
N GLU A 799 -5.11 -1.23 -9.49
CA GLU A 799 -4.72 -2.09 -10.62
C GLU A 799 -3.87 -1.28 -11.60
N GLU A 800 -2.57 -1.49 -11.60
CA GLU A 800 -1.75 -1.24 -12.78
C GLU A 800 -2.20 -2.21 -13.88
N ASN A 801 -2.60 -1.65 -15.03
CA ASN A 801 -2.95 -2.38 -16.25
C ASN A 801 -1.69 -3.07 -16.82
N THR A 802 -1.16 -4.06 -16.13
CA THR A 802 -0.12 -4.92 -16.71
C THR A 802 -0.80 -5.84 -17.71
N LYS A 803 -0.60 -5.56 -18.99
CA LYS A 803 -0.85 -6.53 -20.05
C LYS A 803 -0.10 -7.80 -19.68
N ARG A 804 -0.83 -8.83 -19.19
CA ARG A 804 -0.26 -10.17 -19.11
C ARG A 804 0.25 -10.50 -20.50
N LYS A 805 1.58 -10.70 -20.66
CA LYS A 805 2.12 -11.32 -21.86
C LYS A 805 1.32 -12.62 -22.05
N PRO A 806 0.76 -12.88 -23.23
CA PRO A 806 0.01 -14.10 -23.43
C PRO A 806 0.97 -15.26 -23.08
N VAL A 807 0.59 -16.04 -22.08
CA VAL A 807 1.27 -17.31 -21.81
C VAL A 807 1.19 -18.08 -23.13
N LYS A 808 2.32 -18.30 -23.80
CA LYS A 808 2.38 -19.18 -24.93
C LYS A 808 1.89 -20.54 -24.39
N LYS A 809 0.63 -20.86 -24.65
CA LYS A 809 0.20 -22.25 -24.52
C LYS A 809 1.16 -23.05 -25.36
N GLU A 810 1.89 -24.00 -24.73
CA GLU A 810 2.60 -25.01 -25.51
C GLU A 810 1.59 -25.58 -26.50
N GLU A 811 1.83 -25.34 -27.79
CA GLU A 811 0.98 -25.89 -28.84
C GLU A 811 1.03 -27.38 -28.68
N LYS A 812 -0.09 -27.97 -28.25
CA LYS A 812 -0.21 -29.43 -28.28
C LYS A 812 0.05 -29.88 -29.71
N PRO A 813 0.97 -30.84 -29.94
CA PRO A 813 1.25 -31.31 -31.28
C PRO A 813 -0.02 -31.69 -32.00
N GLY A 814 -0.13 -31.27 -33.26
CA GLY A 814 -1.25 -31.64 -34.08
C GLY A 814 -1.38 -33.16 -34.25
N PRO A 815 -2.56 -33.70 -34.51
CA PRO A 815 -2.77 -35.14 -34.62
C PRO A 815 -1.80 -35.85 -35.57
N ASN A 816 -1.22 -35.16 -36.56
CA ASN A 816 -0.33 -35.69 -37.58
C ASN A 816 1.16 -35.36 -37.35
N ASP A 817 1.47 -34.54 -36.32
CA ASP A 817 2.86 -34.17 -36.04
C ASP A 817 3.64 -35.34 -35.40
N PRO A 818 4.98 -35.32 -35.46
CA PRO A 818 5.80 -36.32 -34.80
C PRO A 818 5.55 -36.27 -33.28
N CYS A 819 5.45 -37.44 -32.67
CA CYS A 819 5.19 -37.51 -31.23
C CYS A 819 6.40 -37.00 -30.42
N PRO A 820 6.23 -36.08 -29.47
CA PRO A 820 7.33 -35.53 -28.66
C PRO A 820 8.03 -36.56 -27.75
N CYS A 821 7.47 -37.76 -27.60
CA CYS A 821 8.11 -38.86 -26.85
C CYS A 821 9.31 -39.50 -27.60
N GLY A 822 9.64 -39.07 -28.82
CA GLY A 822 10.76 -39.60 -29.59
C GLY A 822 10.50 -40.95 -30.28
N SER A 823 9.25 -41.44 -30.29
CA SER A 823 8.90 -42.76 -30.90
C SER A 823 8.90 -42.78 -32.43
N GLY A 824 9.09 -41.66 -33.13
CA GLY A 824 9.02 -41.54 -34.60
C GLY A 824 7.60 -41.70 -35.17
N LEU A 825 6.59 -41.95 -34.35
CA LEU A 825 5.19 -42.14 -34.79
C LEU A 825 4.43 -40.79 -34.71
N LYS A 826 3.38 -40.64 -35.52
CA LYS A 826 2.48 -39.50 -35.47
C LYS A 826 1.77 -39.41 -34.09
N TYR A 827 1.57 -38.23 -33.52
CA TYR A 827 0.99 -37.99 -32.19
C TYR A 827 -0.29 -38.79 -31.96
N LYS A 828 -1.25 -38.80 -32.91
CA LYS A 828 -2.50 -39.58 -32.83
C LYS A 828 -2.30 -41.11 -32.80
N LYS A 829 -1.14 -41.64 -33.17
CA LYS A 829 -0.82 -43.06 -33.14
C LYS A 829 0.10 -43.43 -31.97
N CYS A 830 0.48 -42.49 -31.12
CA CYS A 830 1.32 -42.65 -29.96
C CYS A 830 0.68 -42.04 -28.69
N CYS A 831 1.22 -41.02 -28.10
CA CYS A 831 0.74 -40.44 -26.84
C CYS A 831 -0.63 -39.74 -26.96
N GLY A 832 -1.09 -39.45 -28.15
CA GLY A 832 -2.42 -38.85 -28.41
C GLY A 832 -3.49 -39.89 -28.71
N ARG A 833 -3.25 -41.19 -28.50
CA ARG A 833 -4.25 -42.25 -28.65
C ARG A 833 -5.07 -42.31 -27.37
N LYS A 834 -6.38 -41.92 -27.45
CA LYS A 834 -7.38 -42.19 -26.39
C LYS A 834 -7.79 -43.60 -26.42
#